data_b31cc1e9e64b9b137e89426e33b2848f
#
_entry.id   b31cc1e9e64b9b137e89426e33b2848f
#
_cell.length_a   1.000
_cell.length_b   1.000
_cell.length_c   1.000
_cell.angle_alpha   90.00
_cell.angle_beta   90.00
_cell.angle_gamma   90.00
#
_symmetry.space_group_name_H-M   'P 1'
#
loop_
_entity.id
_entity.type
_entity.pdbx_description
1 polymer ?
#
loop_
_entity_poly.entity_id
_entity_poly.type
_entity_poly.pdbx_seq_one_letter_code
_entity_poly.pdbx_strand_id
1 'polypeptide(L)'
;MKFIIEQSAYSGVLKIAGKVAHDMELVTGTLPEIRVVETIDHEEVRSSAARELTIIVATMEHSRWLDAQKNIPTDVLKGKRECYGWFFPDDGLRERLLVIVGSDKRGTIYGLFHLSEIFGVSPFVNWCHVVPVHRDEIRLSTDMACIAKEPSVEYRGFFINDEWPAFGTWSEYHFGGPNAKAYEPIFELLLRLKGNYLWPAMWSARFEDDGPGLLNAELADEYGVIMGMSHHEPCLRQGEEYKYLRGKDSIYGDAWNFKTNREGIIRFWEDGLKRSGKFENVITVGMRGEADTAIMGKGATLADNIELLRDVLRTQRKLIRENVNEDLSKVPRMIALYKEVEAFFYGDETTQGLIGSKELYDVILMLCDDNYGNLRTLPTEEMRKHPGGYGMYYHFDYHGWPTSYEWINSSYLPKIWEQMTQAYDFGVQKLWIVNVGDIATQEFPLSFFMDLAYDFERWGTTAPNTTDAYTRLWVKRQFGRLSEVQQAQIADILTDYTRMIHKCRPEALRPETYHAANYREGSRVLAEVGRVMQTAQDLYDELERVAPEILPAYVALVWYPAMGTMNVLKLQLLSGVNHYLAEIGALSANDYAKEAKACLDADQKIIEQYHRSDDARWYGMGLSQHIGFTNWNEDECKNPLLMQVLPLQKPTIIATVDGTVQHVEGSPWLNQRMTISDFLNPECRCASISLYSRSELPASFRVIEKPEWIVLSAMDGTLDGEEHKRLTIDVTVDESALAMALTDGRTQGMIRLELPAGICKISVPVDRSTYEYGNNTFVDTQGWIAIEAEHYSRCKDGFDREGQPMQWKCLAGYGKTLSAMKAFPTDSYADAENGAPYIEYSIVTKQAGDYEAEFYMQPSNPVTTENRLQYAVSVNGVPMQILDAVTDDFKIGDHQPVWARGVLDQIRRRSVPVQLEQGINTIRVTPVTPGFVLEKIVIYPHGNKPAEAYLGPTETYRCRS
;
A
#
# COMPACT_ATOMS: atom_id res chain seq x y z
N MET A 1 8.09 39.84 -10.44
CA MET A 1 6.97 39.45 -9.56
C MET A 1 7.18 40.01 -8.18
N LYS A 2 6.06 40.38 -7.49
CA LYS A 2 6.12 40.99 -6.17
C LYS A 2 4.93 40.54 -5.32
N PHE A 3 5.20 40.16 -4.08
CA PHE A 3 4.17 39.88 -3.07
C PHE A 3 3.99 41.12 -2.18
N ILE A 4 2.74 41.45 -1.87
CA ILE A 4 2.38 42.49 -0.90
C ILE A 4 1.52 41.86 0.19
N ILE A 5 1.96 41.99 1.43
CA ILE A 5 1.34 41.35 2.59
C ILE A 5 1.25 42.36 3.73
N GLU A 6 0.10 42.46 4.40
CA GLU A 6 0.00 43.31 5.60
C GLU A 6 0.76 42.72 6.78
N GLN A 7 1.35 43.60 7.59
CA GLN A 7 2.06 43.20 8.82
C GLN A 7 1.17 42.50 9.83
N SER A 8 -0.15 42.65 9.73
CA SER A 8 -1.16 41.95 10.55
C SER A 8 -1.37 40.49 10.15
N ALA A 9 -0.81 40.01 9.01
CA ALA A 9 -0.89 38.63 8.61
C ALA A 9 -0.23 37.68 9.61
N TYR A 10 -0.68 36.44 9.66
CA TYR A 10 -0.02 35.41 10.46
C TYR A 10 1.45 35.24 10.08
N SER A 11 2.32 35.05 11.06
CA SER A 11 3.77 34.84 10.81
C SER A 11 4.04 33.65 9.89
N GLY A 12 3.26 32.58 10.02
CA GLY A 12 3.32 31.42 9.11
C GLY A 12 2.99 31.75 7.66
N VAL A 13 2.03 32.64 7.41
CA VAL A 13 1.72 33.12 6.05
C VAL A 13 2.91 33.87 5.45
N LEU A 14 3.60 34.71 6.24
CA LEU A 14 4.82 35.41 5.81
C LEU A 14 5.94 34.42 5.50
N LYS A 15 6.13 33.44 6.35
CA LYS A 15 7.14 32.37 6.17
C LYS A 15 6.88 31.57 4.89
N ILE A 16 5.65 31.14 4.66
CA ILE A 16 5.28 30.39 3.46
C ILE A 16 5.37 31.26 2.18
N ALA A 17 5.03 32.55 2.26
CA ALA A 17 5.24 33.45 1.14
C ALA A 17 6.72 33.51 0.72
N GLY A 18 7.65 33.46 1.70
CA GLY A 18 9.09 33.32 1.45
C GLY A 18 9.46 32.02 0.73
N LYS A 19 8.88 30.90 1.16
CA LYS A 19 9.07 29.59 0.49
C LYS A 19 8.55 29.61 -0.95
N VAL A 20 7.36 30.17 -1.17
CA VAL A 20 6.76 30.31 -2.52
C VAL A 20 7.54 31.27 -3.40
N ALA A 21 8.09 32.36 -2.84
CA ALA A 21 9.00 33.25 -3.58
C ALA A 21 10.26 32.50 -4.06
N HIS A 22 10.84 31.66 -3.19
CA HIS A 22 11.95 30.78 -3.58
C HIS A 22 11.54 29.74 -4.65
N ASP A 23 10.36 29.17 -4.55
CA ASP A 23 9.81 28.28 -5.60
C ASP A 23 9.75 29.01 -6.96
N MET A 24 9.32 30.27 -6.95
CA MET A 24 9.27 31.08 -8.17
C MET A 24 10.66 31.45 -8.69
N GLU A 25 11.64 31.62 -7.81
CA GLU A 25 13.06 31.76 -8.19
C GLU A 25 13.56 30.50 -8.90
N LEU A 26 13.26 29.30 -8.37
CA LEU A 26 13.62 28.03 -9.02
C LEU A 26 12.98 27.89 -10.42
N VAL A 27 11.75 28.39 -10.58
CA VAL A 27 11.04 28.34 -11.87
C VAL A 27 11.56 29.38 -12.85
N THR A 28 11.90 30.61 -12.41
CA THR A 28 12.18 31.76 -13.31
C THR A 28 13.61 32.25 -13.29
N GLY A 29 14.42 31.80 -12.34
CA GLY A 29 15.77 32.35 -12.10
C GLY A 29 15.77 33.73 -11.42
N THR A 30 14.61 34.21 -10.98
CA THR A 30 14.48 35.54 -10.36
C THR A 30 13.69 35.47 -9.06
N LEU A 31 14.29 35.88 -7.94
CA LEU A 31 13.60 35.90 -6.64
C LEU A 31 12.57 37.04 -6.62
N PRO A 32 11.26 36.74 -6.41
CA PRO A 32 10.24 37.76 -6.22
C PRO A 32 10.49 38.62 -4.97
N GLU A 33 10.18 39.92 -5.06
CA GLU A 33 10.19 40.82 -3.92
C GLU A 33 9.01 40.48 -2.98
N ILE A 34 9.26 40.45 -1.67
CA ILE A 34 8.21 40.39 -0.66
C ILE A 34 8.21 41.70 0.12
N ARG A 35 7.07 42.41 0.04
CA ARG A 35 6.84 43.63 0.80
C ARG A 35 5.84 43.41 1.89
N VAL A 36 6.31 43.55 3.12
CA VAL A 36 5.44 43.57 4.30
C VAL A 36 5.18 45.05 4.65
N VAL A 37 3.90 45.45 4.63
CA VAL A 37 3.45 46.83 4.81
C VAL A 37 2.46 46.93 5.97
N GLU A 38 2.41 48.09 6.64
CA GLU A 38 1.44 48.33 7.69
C GLU A 38 0.01 48.43 7.13
N THR A 39 -0.11 49.03 5.94
CA THR A 39 -1.39 49.18 5.21
C THR A 39 -1.08 49.13 3.72
N ILE A 40 -1.91 48.44 2.94
CA ILE A 40 -1.76 48.32 1.49
C ILE A 40 -2.32 49.59 0.85
N ASP A 41 -1.45 50.33 0.16
CA ASP A 41 -1.84 51.54 -0.59
C ASP A 41 -2.31 51.14 -2.00
N HIS A 42 -3.53 51.58 -2.35
CA HIS A 42 -4.13 51.29 -3.66
C HIS A 42 -3.38 51.95 -4.83
N GLU A 43 -2.81 53.16 -4.67
CA GLU A 43 -2.08 53.81 -5.72
C GLU A 43 -0.73 53.12 -5.94
N GLU A 44 -0.06 52.70 -4.88
CA GLU A 44 1.14 51.89 -4.96
C GLU A 44 0.91 50.54 -5.66
N VAL A 45 -0.17 49.83 -5.31
CA VAL A 45 -0.55 48.55 -5.94
C VAL A 45 -0.79 48.74 -7.43
N ARG A 46 -1.53 49.79 -7.85
CA ARG A 46 -1.78 50.08 -9.27
C ARG A 46 -0.52 50.39 -10.01
N SER A 47 0.32 51.24 -9.44
CA SER A 47 1.61 51.62 -10.04
C SER A 47 2.55 50.44 -10.18
N SER A 48 2.62 49.58 -9.18
CA SER A 48 3.42 48.32 -9.19
C SER A 48 2.89 47.35 -10.22
N ALA A 49 1.60 47.03 -10.18
CA ALA A 49 0.97 46.05 -11.06
C ALA A 49 0.96 46.47 -12.53
N ALA A 50 1.06 47.79 -12.83
CA ALA A 50 1.19 48.26 -14.22
C ALA A 50 2.54 47.87 -14.84
N ARG A 51 3.55 47.60 -14.05
CA ARG A 51 4.93 47.29 -14.49
C ARG A 51 5.31 45.82 -14.35
N GLU A 52 4.78 45.16 -13.35
CA GLU A 52 5.07 43.76 -13.02
C GLU A 52 3.86 43.03 -12.43
N LEU A 53 3.94 41.71 -12.36
CA LEU A 53 2.94 40.90 -11.68
C LEU A 53 2.98 41.17 -10.16
N THR A 54 1.88 41.63 -9.61
CA THR A 54 1.70 41.89 -8.18
C THR A 54 0.69 40.87 -7.59
N ILE A 55 1.06 40.27 -6.47
CA ILE A 55 0.24 39.30 -5.74
C ILE A 55 -0.01 39.86 -4.35
N ILE A 56 -1.27 40.14 -4.03
CA ILE A 56 -1.69 40.50 -2.68
C ILE A 56 -2.11 39.21 -1.96
N VAL A 57 -1.59 39.01 -0.75
CA VAL A 57 -1.93 37.85 0.10
C VAL A 57 -2.66 38.36 1.33
N ALA A 58 -3.88 37.86 1.55
CA ALA A 58 -4.72 38.28 2.65
C ALA A 58 -5.41 37.10 3.31
N THR A 59 -5.66 37.19 4.61
CA THR A 59 -6.51 36.25 5.36
C THR A 59 -7.73 37.00 5.86
N MET A 60 -8.90 36.39 5.74
CA MET A 60 -10.15 36.96 6.28
C MET A 60 -9.98 37.27 7.77
N GLU A 61 -10.59 38.35 8.23
CA GLU A 61 -10.53 38.85 9.62
C GLU A 61 -9.11 39.28 10.10
N HIS A 62 -8.07 39.15 9.25
CA HIS A 62 -6.69 39.55 9.54
C HIS A 62 -6.10 40.54 8.54
N SER A 63 -6.91 41.06 7.60
CA SER A 63 -6.47 42.05 6.60
C SER A 63 -7.45 43.24 6.58
N ARG A 64 -6.98 44.37 7.07
CA ARG A 64 -7.76 45.64 7.04
C ARG A 64 -8.00 46.12 5.61
N TRP A 65 -7.04 45.86 4.72
CA TRP A 65 -7.18 46.20 3.32
C TRP A 65 -8.32 45.39 2.69
N LEU A 66 -8.38 44.07 2.96
CA LEU A 66 -9.41 43.20 2.43
C LEU A 66 -10.80 43.61 2.89
N ASP A 67 -10.97 43.99 4.17
CA ASP A 67 -12.23 44.43 4.74
C ASP A 67 -12.79 45.68 4.03
N ALA A 68 -11.92 46.48 3.44
CA ALA A 68 -12.32 47.68 2.69
C ALA A 68 -12.67 47.39 1.22
N GLN A 69 -12.39 46.17 0.70
CA GLN A 69 -12.64 45.78 -0.69
C GLN A 69 -14.08 45.29 -0.89
N LYS A 70 -14.84 45.99 -1.74
CA LYS A 70 -16.20 45.59 -2.09
C LYS A 70 -16.28 44.77 -3.38
N ASN A 71 -15.22 44.79 -4.16
CA ASN A 71 -15.14 44.16 -5.48
C ASN A 71 -14.49 42.76 -5.45
N ILE A 72 -14.09 42.25 -4.27
CA ILE A 72 -13.60 40.91 -4.09
C ILE A 72 -14.69 40.10 -3.38
N PRO A 73 -15.23 39.05 -4.01
CA PRO A 73 -16.37 38.30 -3.47
C PRO A 73 -15.96 37.32 -2.37
N THR A 74 -15.50 37.81 -1.23
CA THR A 74 -15.01 37.00 -0.11
C THR A 74 -16.08 36.24 0.65
N ASP A 75 -17.36 36.63 0.50
CA ASP A 75 -18.48 35.97 1.16
C ASP A 75 -18.53 34.45 0.87
N VAL A 76 -18.02 34.02 -0.28
CA VAL A 76 -17.96 32.61 -0.65
C VAL A 76 -17.02 31.80 0.24
N LEU A 77 -16.10 32.44 0.97
CA LEU A 77 -15.14 31.81 1.89
C LEU A 77 -15.58 31.90 3.35
N LYS A 78 -16.60 32.74 3.65
CA LYS A 78 -17.02 32.99 5.02
C LYS A 78 -17.53 31.73 5.71
N GLY A 79 -17.00 31.47 6.89
CA GLY A 79 -17.37 30.32 7.71
C GLY A 79 -16.91 28.96 7.17
N LYS A 80 -16.10 28.97 6.12
CA LYS A 80 -15.46 27.77 5.58
C LYS A 80 -14.09 27.54 6.22
N ARG A 81 -13.71 26.28 6.29
CA ARG A 81 -12.44 25.83 6.85
C ARG A 81 -11.43 25.58 5.74
N GLU A 82 -10.23 26.16 5.89
CA GLU A 82 -9.07 25.90 5.02
C GLU A 82 -9.31 26.12 3.52
N CYS A 83 -10.24 27.03 3.22
CA CYS A 83 -10.55 27.43 1.86
C CYS A 83 -9.73 28.65 1.44
N TYR A 84 -9.52 28.78 0.14
CA TYR A 84 -8.91 29.96 -0.47
C TYR A 84 -9.61 30.33 -1.77
N GLY A 85 -9.46 31.58 -2.15
CA GLY A 85 -9.87 32.10 -3.45
C GLY A 85 -8.73 32.84 -4.13
N TRP A 86 -8.63 32.67 -5.45
CA TRP A 86 -7.81 33.47 -6.32
C TRP A 86 -8.70 34.42 -7.08
N PHE A 87 -8.52 35.72 -6.87
CA PHE A 87 -9.35 36.78 -7.44
C PHE A 87 -8.52 37.69 -8.33
N PHE A 88 -9.10 38.07 -9.47
CA PHE A 88 -8.54 39.07 -10.38
C PHE A 88 -9.50 40.28 -10.41
N PRO A 89 -9.23 41.33 -9.60
CA PRO A 89 -10.11 42.50 -9.51
C PRO A 89 -10.29 43.19 -10.87
N ASP A 90 -11.51 43.66 -11.16
CA ASP A 90 -11.80 44.39 -12.40
C ASP A 90 -11.46 45.89 -12.25
N ASP A 91 -10.18 46.22 -12.17
CA ASP A 91 -9.64 47.57 -11.95
C ASP A 91 -8.74 48.04 -13.09
N GLY A 92 -8.75 47.32 -14.23
CA GLY A 92 -7.92 47.62 -15.41
C GLY A 92 -6.53 46.98 -15.40
N LEU A 93 -6.22 46.17 -14.38
CA LEU A 93 -4.92 45.50 -14.20
C LEU A 93 -5.03 43.97 -14.33
N ARG A 94 -6.12 43.44 -14.89
CA ARG A 94 -6.63 42.07 -14.89
C ARG A 94 -5.59 40.96 -14.82
N GLU A 95 -4.60 40.96 -15.64
CA GLU A 95 -3.62 39.83 -15.67
C GLU A 95 -2.32 40.14 -14.91
N ARG A 96 -2.27 41.28 -14.21
CA ARG A 96 -1.08 41.73 -13.46
C ARG A 96 -1.31 41.89 -11.97
N LEU A 97 -2.56 41.70 -11.52
CA LEU A 97 -2.93 41.72 -10.09
C LEU A 97 -3.69 40.47 -9.75
N LEU A 98 -3.12 39.61 -8.93
CA LEU A 98 -3.77 38.49 -8.29
C LEU A 98 -3.96 38.79 -6.81
N VAL A 99 -5.16 38.52 -6.28
CA VAL A 99 -5.42 38.57 -4.85
C VAL A 99 -5.71 37.16 -4.37
N ILE A 100 -4.84 36.64 -3.50
CA ILE A 100 -5.00 35.36 -2.82
C ILE A 100 -5.65 35.63 -1.46
N VAL A 101 -6.82 35.07 -1.22
CA VAL A 101 -7.54 35.23 0.04
C VAL A 101 -7.81 33.86 0.65
N GLY A 102 -7.37 33.64 1.88
CA GLY A 102 -7.73 32.47 2.66
C GLY A 102 -8.87 32.73 3.63
N SER A 103 -9.73 31.75 3.85
CA SER A 103 -10.76 31.78 4.90
C SER A 103 -10.16 31.83 6.31
N ASP A 104 -8.98 31.24 6.46
CA ASP A 104 -8.18 31.18 7.68
C ASP A 104 -6.67 31.09 7.34
N LYS A 105 -5.83 30.91 8.39
CA LYS A 105 -4.37 30.78 8.22
C LYS A 105 -4.00 29.71 7.19
N ARG A 106 -4.53 28.49 7.32
CA ARG A 106 -4.21 27.37 6.41
C ARG A 106 -4.78 27.56 5.01
N GLY A 107 -5.99 28.11 4.89
CA GLY A 107 -6.54 28.47 3.59
C GLY A 107 -5.62 29.44 2.83
N THR A 108 -5.06 30.43 3.52
CA THR A 108 -4.10 31.36 2.91
C THR A 108 -2.81 30.64 2.48
N ILE A 109 -2.29 29.75 3.32
CA ILE A 109 -1.08 28.92 3.03
C ILE A 109 -1.34 28.04 1.81
N TYR A 110 -2.48 27.35 1.74
CA TYR A 110 -2.82 26.52 0.58
C TYR A 110 -3.03 27.34 -0.68
N GLY A 111 -3.58 28.54 -0.57
CA GLY A 111 -3.68 29.47 -1.70
C GLY A 111 -2.34 29.93 -2.24
N LEU A 112 -1.34 30.10 -1.36
CA LEU A 112 0.05 30.38 -1.72
C LEU A 112 0.70 29.17 -2.40
N PHE A 113 0.60 27.96 -1.82
CA PHE A 113 1.17 26.75 -2.44
C PHE A 113 0.48 26.38 -3.75
N HIS A 114 -0.78 26.80 -3.96
CA HIS A 114 -1.43 26.62 -5.24
C HIS A 114 -0.70 27.38 -6.36
N LEU A 115 -0.05 28.52 -6.06
CA LEU A 115 0.80 29.21 -7.02
C LEU A 115 1.99 28.34 -7.43
N SER A 116 2.66 27.71 -6.46
CA SER A 116 3.76 26.76 -6.73
C SER A 116 3.30 25.61 -7.62
N GLU A 117 2.14 25.00 -7.30
CA GLU A 117 1.55 23.88 -8.05
C GLU A 117 1.23 24.24 -9.51
N ILE A 118 0.61 25.39 -9.75
CA ILE A 118 0.26 25.88 -11.10
C ILE A 118 1.52 26.06 -11.97
N PHE A 119 2.62 26.47 -11.39
CA PHE A 119 3.88 26.60 -12.10
C PHE A 119 4.76 25.35 -12.10
N GLY A 120 4.21 24.24 -11.62
CA GLY A 120 4.82 22.93 -11.71
C GLY A 120 5.89 22.66 -10.66
N VAL A 121 5.84 23.36 -9.52
CA VAL A 121 6.70 23.05 -8.38
C VAL A 121 6.08 21.90 -7.60
N SER A 122 6.88 20.86 -7.42
CA SER A 122 6.49 19.66 -6.67
C SER A 122 6.36 19.93 -5.17
N PRO A 123 5.45 19.24 -4.44
CA PRO A 123 5.51 19.21 -2.98
C PRO A 123 6.86 18.75 -2.42
N PHE A 124 7.60 17.94 -3.19
CA PHE A 124 8.90 17.39 -2.80
C PHE A 124 10.09 18.26 -3.23
N VAL A 125 9.87 19.51 -3.67
CA VAL A 125 10.94 20.41 -4.12
C VAL A 125 12.06 20.56 -3.09
N ASN A 126 11.73 20.71 -1.81
CA ASN A 126 12.69 20.83 -0.71
C ASN A 126 12.99 19.49 -0.04
N TRP A 127 12.06 18.54 -0.04
CA TRP A 127 12.24 17.24 0.60
C TRP A 127 13.15 16.31 -0.21
N CYS A 128 12.90 16.17 -1.53
CA CYS A 128 13.67 15.31 -2.43
C CYS A 128 14.42 16.07 -3.53
N HIS A 129 14.58 17.39 -3.41
CA HIS A 129 15.21 18.25 -4.43
C HIS A 129 14.62 18.05 -5.85
N VAL A 130 13.29 17.94 -5.94
CA VAL A 130 12.62 17.88 -7.24
C VAL A 130 12.78 19.21 -7.97
N VAL A 131 13.42 19.17 -9.13
CA VAL A 131 13.73 20.38 -9.90
C VAL A 131 12.56 20.75 -10.82
N PRO A 132 11.94 21.92 -10.66
CA PRO A 132 10.84 22.36 -11.52
C PRO A 132 11.30 22.68 -12.94
N VAL A 133 10.34 22.71 -13.87
CA VAL A 133 10.60 23.15 -15.25
C VAL A 133 10.88 24.65 -15.26
N HIS A 134 12.02 25.06 -15.82
CA HIS A 134 12.34 26.48 -15.99
C HIS A 134 11.37 27.16 -16.96
N ARG A 135 10.97 28.40 -16.65
CA ARG A 135 10.09 29.24 -17.46
C ARG A 135 10.69 30.66 -17.56
N ASP A 136 10.96 31.11 -18.79
CA ASP A 136 11.46 32.47 -19.03
C ASP A 136 10.41 33.54 -18.66
N GLU A 137 9.12 33.17 -18.64
CA GLU A 137 8.01 34.09 -18.36
C GLU A 137 6.90 33.39 -17.60
N ILE A 138 6.39 34.01 -16.54
CA ILE A 138 5.18 33.63 -15.84
C ILE A 138 4.02 34.50 -16.29
N ARG A 139 2.94 33.87 -16.74
CA ARG A 139 1.67 34.55 -17.07
C ARG A 139 0.56 34.01 -16.20
N LEU A 140 -0.19 34.91 -15.60
CA LEU A 140 -1.47 34.62 -14.96
C LEU A 140 -2.59 35.07 -15.91
N SER A 141 -3.67 34.31 -15.92
CA SER A 141 -4.86 34.60 -16.71
C SER A 141 -6.09 34.61 -15.80
N THR A 142 -7.10 35.39 -16.15
CA THR A 142 -8.32 35.51 -15.34
C THR A 142 -9.14 34.21 -15.28
N ASP A 143 -8.90 33.27 -16.18
CA ASP A 143 -9.47 31.93 -16.16
C ASP A 143 -8.83 31.03 -15.08
N MET A 144 -7.72 31.44 -14.47
CA MET A 144 -7.12 30.80 -13.30
C MET A 144 -7.83 31.20 -11.99
N ALA A 145 -8.82 32.07 -12.04
CA ALA A 145 -9.65 32.39 -10.86
C ALA A 145 -10.30 31.11 -10.33
N CYS A 146 -10.12 30.85 -9.05
CA CYS A 146 -10.65 29.65 -8.44
C CYS A 146 -11.09 29.91 -6.99
N ILE A 147 -11.96 29.05 -6.50
CA ILE A 147 -12.34 28.96 -5.09
C ILE A 147 -12.18 27.50 -4.70
N ALA A 148 -11.26 27.24 -3.79
CA ALA A 148 -11.06 25.91 -3.24
C ALA A 148 -12.25 25.49 -2.39
N LYS A 149 -12.62 24.22 -2.48
CA LYS A 149 -13.59 23.59 -1.58
C LYS A 149 -12.96 23.32 -0.21
N GLU A 150 -13.80 23.11 0.79
CA GLU A 150 -13.32 22.57 2.06
C GLU A 150 -12.73 21.18 1.83
N PRO A 151 -11.61 20.84 2.50
CA PRO A 151 -11.07 19.49 2.44
C PRO A 151 -12.10 18.45 2.89
N SER A 152 -12.14 17.32 2.20
CA SER A 152 -13.11 16.25 2.42
C SER A 152 -12.97 15.61 3.80
N VAL A 153 -11.75 15.53 4.33
CA VAL A 153 -11.45 15.09 5.69
C VAL A 153 -10.93 16.27 6.49
N GLU A 154 -11.44 16.48 7.70
CA GLU A 154 -11.13 17.68 8.49
C GLU A 154 -9.70 17.70 9.00
N TYR A 155 -9.25 16.64 9.71
CA TYR A 155 -7.86 16.45 10.13
C TYR A 155 -7.23 15.37 9.27
N ARG A 156 -6.14 15.70 8.59
CA ARG A 156 -5.48 14.79 7.65
C ARG A 156 -3.98 14.94 7.70
N GLY A 157 -3.31 13.84 7.88
CA GLY A 157 -1.87 13.88 8.04
C GLY A 157 -1.23 12.53 8.24
N PHE A 158 -0.04 12.54 8.82
CA PHE A 158 0.74 11.34 9.02
C PHE A 158 1.39 11.28 10.39
N PHE A 159 1.82 10.08 10.75
CA PHE A 159 2.52 9.77 11.99
C PHE A 159 3.95 9.31 11.65
N ILE A 160 4.93 9.98 12.23
CA ILE A 160 6.33 9.58 12.17
C ILE A 160 6.55 8.58 13.30
N ASN A 161 6.45 7.31 12.96
CA ASN A 161 6.64 6.25 13.95
C ASN A 161 8.12 5.88 14.14
N ASP A 162 9.03 6.72 13.67
CA ASP A 162 10.48 6.74 13.85
C ASP A 162 11.11 5.42 14.36
N GLU A 163 10.87 4.36 13.64
CA GLU A 163 11.45 3.05 13.96
C GLU A 163 12.97 3.11 13.79
N TRP A 164 13.69 3.10 14.92
CA TRP A 164 15.14 3.13 14.88
C TRP A 164 15.70 1.89 14.16
N PRO A 165 16.79 2.04 13.35
CA PRO A 165 17.74 3.16 13.36
C PRO A 165 17.53 4.25 12.30
N ALA A 166 16.52 4.20 11.43
CA ALA A 166 16.45 5.05 10.25
C ALA A 166 16.27 6.55 10.57
N PHE A 167 15.05 7.01 10.84
CA PHE A 167 14.75 8.43 11.08
C PHE A 167 15.60 9.02 12.21
N GLY A 168 15.83 8.27 13.27
CA GLY A 168 16.63 8.70 14.40
C GLY A 168 18.06 9.04 13.97
N THR A 169 18.76 8.15 13.27
CA THR A 169 20.13 8.40 12.76
C THR A 169 20.14 9.55 11.77
N TRP A 170 19.16 9.64 10.86
CA TRP A 170 19.05 10.76 9.93
C TRP A 170 18.90 12.10 10.65
N SER A 171 18.01 12.19 11.63
CA SER A 171 17.78 13.42 12.40
C SER A 171 18.99 13.83 13.22
N GLU A 172 19.67 12.89 13.86
CA GLU A 172 20.91 13.12 14.62
C GLU A 172 22.05 13.62 13.72
N TYR A 173 22.25 12.96 12.57
CA TYR A 173 23.34 13.30 11.65
C TYR A 173 23.17 14.70 11.04
N HIS A 174 21.95 15.04 10.59
CA HIS A 174 21.72 16.30 9.88
C HIS A 174 21.38 17.48 10.78
N PHE A 175 20.75 17.25 11.92
CA PHE A 175 20.16 18.31 12.74
C PHE A 175 20.55 18.24 14.22
N GLY A 176 21.20 17.15 14.65
CA GLY A 176 21.53 16.91 16.05
C GLY A 176 20.32 16.46 16.87
N GLY A 177 19.38 15.75 16.22
CA GLY A 177 18.18 15.16 16.79
C GLY A 177 16.87 15.68 16.18
N PRO A 178 15.71 15.17 16.63
CA PRO A 178 14.37 15.51 16.13
C PRO A 178 13.91 16.88 16.67
N ASN A 179 14.70 17.91 16.41
CA ASN A 179 14.45 19.28 16.85
C ASN A 179 13.72 20.11 15.78
N ALA A 180 13.50 21.42 16.05
CA ALA A 180 12.78 22.32 15.18
C ALA A 180 13.38 22.41 13.75
N LYS A 181 14.68 22.23 13.58
CA LYS A 181 15.30 22.22 12.24
C LYS A 181 14.97 20.95 11.46
N ALA A 182 14.82 19.81 12.15
CA ALA A 182 14.38 18.57 11.54
C ALA A 182 12.88 18.61 11.17
N TYR A 183 12.06 19.23 12.03
CA TYR A 183 10.62 19.33 11.79
C TYR A 183 10.23 20.40 10.76
N GLU A 184 11.02 21.45 10.55
CA GLU A 184 10.66 22.52 9.61
C GLU A 184 10.40 22.00 8.18
N PRO A 185 11.28 21.21 7.55
CA PRO A 185 11.00 20.63 6.23
C PRO A 185 9.82 19.63 6.24
N ILE A 186 9.56 18.97 7.36
CA ILE A 186 8.43 18.05 7.51
C ILE A 186 7.09 18.82 7.56
N PHE A 187 7.02 19.92 8.30
CA PHE A 187 5.85 20.80 8.34
C PHE A 187 5.57 21.41 6.97
N GLU A 188 6.61 21.85 6.27
CA GLU A 188 6.48 22.34 4.91
C GLU A 188 5.94 21.26 3.96
N LEU A 189 6.48 20.04 4.00
CA LEU A 189 6.02 18.90 3.19
C LEU A 189 4.55 18.59 3.48
N LEU A 190 4.15 18.50 4.75
CA LEU A 190 2.77 18.24 5.15
C LEU A 190 1.81 19.27 4.53
N LEU A 191 2.13 20.56 4.65
CA LEU A 191 1.29 21.65 4.12
C LEU A 191 1.26 21.68 2.58
N ARG A 192 2.37 21.36 1.91
CA ARG A 192 2.43 21.22 0.45
C ARG A 192 1.56 20.05 -0.04
N LEU A 193 1.46 18.98 0.75
CA LEU A 193 0.54 17.86 0.52
C LEU A 193 -0.90 18.15 0.96
N LYS A 194 -1.23 19.40 1.31
CA LYS A 194 -2.54 19.83 1.82
C LYS A 194 -2.95 19.13 3.12
N GLY A 195 -1.97 18.62 3.86
CA GLY A 195 -2.15 18.11 5.22
C GLY A 195 -2.21 19.23 6.26
N ASN A 196 -2.75 18.92 7.41
CA ASN A 196 -2.84 19.86 8.54
C ASN A 196 -2.54 19.23 9.89
N TYR A 197 -2.35 17.90 9.97
CA TYR A 197 -2.27 17.16 11.21
C TYR A 197 -1.05 16.25 11.27
N LEU A 198 -0.33 16.25 12.39
CA LEU A 198 0.88 15.46 12.54
C LEU A 198 0.96 14.82 13.93
N TRP A 199 1.34 13.52 13.96
CA TRP A 199 1.90 12.90 15.15
C TRP A 199 3.43 12.84 14.99
N PRO A 200 4.18 13.41 15.93
CA PRO A 200 5.63 13.48 15.86
C PRO A 200 6.30 12.15 16.19
N ALA A 201 7.60 12.07 15.95
CA ALA A 201 8.47 11.00 16.41
C ALA A 201 8.31 10.78 17.92
N MET A 202 8.28 9.53 18.35
CA MET A 202 7.94 9.19 19.73
C MET A 202 8.95 8.24 20.42
N TRP A 203 9.65 7.42 19.66
CA TRP A 203 10.62 6.49 20.21
C TRP A 203 11.94 7.20 20.47
N SER A 204 12.34 7.34 21.74
CA SER A 204 13.50 8.12 22.18
C SER A 204 13.43 9.63 21.82
N ALA A 205 12.25 10.14 21.49
CA ALA A 205 11.99 11.54 21.16
C ALA A 205 10.98 12.18 22.12
N ARG A 206 11.12 13.48 22.34
CA ARG A 206 10.27 14.29 23.23
C ARG A 206 9.95 15.59 22.52
N PHE A 207 8.98 15.56 21.63
CA PHE A 207 8.64 16.69 20.77
C PHE A 207 8.55 18.03 21.50
N GLU A 208 7.94 18.03 22.68
CA GLU A 208 7.74 19.24 23.51
C GLU A 208 8.98 19.72 24.26
N ASP A 209 10.09 18.96 24.23
CA ASP A 209 11.34 19.30 24.89
C ASP A 209 12.53 19.42 23.93
N ASP A 210 12.53 18.71 22.83
CA ASP A 210 13.67 18.52 21.94
C ASP A 210 13.88 19.66 20.96
N GLY A 211 13.03 20.66 20.95
CA GLY A 211 13.01 21.79 20.03
C GLY A 211 14.24 22.71 19.90
N PRO A 212 15.06 23.09 20.88
CA PRO A 212 15.03 22.86 22.33
C PRO A 212 13.86 23.57 23.05
N GLY A 213 13.40 22.95 24.13
CA GLY A 213 12.19 23.39 24.81
C GLY A 213 11.00 23.31 23.87
N LEU A 214 10.07 24.27 23.95
CA LEU A 214 8.84 24.28 23.17
C LEU A 214 8.99 24.68 21.69
N LEU A 215 10.21 24.87 21.19
CA LEU A 215 10.43 25.42 19.85
C LEU A 215 9.78 24.56 18.73
N ASN A 216 9.70 23.23 18.91
CA ASN A 216 8.97 22.35 17.97
C ASN A 216 7.49 22.71 17.92
N ALA A 217 6.82 22.85 19.07
CA ALA A 217 5.40 23.17 19.16
C ALA A 217 5.12 24.62 18.70
N GLU A 218 5.98 25.56 19.04
CA GLU A 218 5.89 26.95 18.57
C GLU A 218 6.03 27.05 17.06
N LEU A 219 6.95 26.29 16.46
CA LEU A 219 7.14 26.22 15.02
C LEU A 219 5.92 25.57 14.33
N ALA A 220 5.38 24.49 14.87
CA ALA A 220 4.17 23.83 14.34
C ALA A 220 2.99 24.82 14.33
N ASP A 221 2.76 25.53 15.43
CA ASP A 221 1.70 26.52 15.53
C ASP A 221 1.92 27.70 14.54
N GLU A 222 3.15 28.18 14.39
CA GLU A 222 3.50 29.21 13.41
C GLU A 222 3.14 28.74 11.98
N TYR A 223 3.55 27.52 11.58
CA TYR A 223 3.22 26.95 10.28
C TYR A 223 1.73 26.67 10.09
N GLY A 224 0.97 26.56 11.19
CA GLY A 224 -0.43 26.15 11.15
C GLY A 224 -0.62 24.64 11.09
N VAL A 225 0.38 23.90 11.55
CA VAL A 225 0.28 22.44 11.73
C VAL A 225 -0.38 22.14 13.06
N ILE A 226 -1.47 21.38 13.02
CA ILE A 226 -2.19 20.90 14.20
C ILE A 226 -1.43 19.69 14.72
N MET A 227 -1.00 19.75 15.97
CA MET A 227 -0.28 18.62 16.55
C MET A 227 -1.24 17.66 17.26
N GLY A 228 -0.92 16.40 17.20
CA GLY A 228 -1.46 15.37 18.07
C GLY A 228 -0.33 14.58 18.69
N MET A 229 -0.67 13.75 19.65
CA MET A 229 0.24 12.73 20.17
C MET A 229 -0.30 11.36 19.81
N SER A 230 0.55 10.34 19.85
CA SER A 230 0.16 8.99 19.48
C SER A 230 -0.99 8.45 20.36
N HIS A 231 -1.51 7.31 19.98
CA HIS A 231 -2.68 6.67 20.58
C HIS A 231 -2.52 6.31 22.08
N HIS A 232 -1.30 6.32 22.62
CA HIS A 232 -1.04 6.01 24.04
C HIS A 232 -0.37 7.16 24.81
N GLU A 233 -0.32 8.35 24.24
CA GLU A 233 0.34 9.54 24.79
C GLU A 233 -0.68 10.65 25.10
N PRO A 234 -1.44 10.53 26.18
CA PRO A 234 -2.53 11.45 26.47
C PRO A 234 -2.08 12.80 27.06
N CYS A 235 -2.96 13.80 26.89
CA CYS A 235 -2.83 15.12 27.55
C CYS A 235 -1.55 15.87 27.18
N LEU A 236 -1.12 15.80 25.90
CA LEU A 236 0.05 16.50 25.40
C LEU A 236 1.35 16.13 26.12
N ARG A 237 1.46 14.85 26.51
CA ARG A 237 2.63 14.26 27.16
C ARG A 237 3.07 13.01 26.45
N GLN A 238 4.36 12.92 26.16
CA GLN A 238 4.95 11.74 25.52
C GLN A 238 5.43 10.73 26.58
N GLY A 239 5.40 9.45 26.22
CA GLY A 239 5.85 8.37 27.10
C GLY A 239 7.33 8.51 27.48
N GLU A 240 8.17 8.99 26.57
CA GLU A 240 9.58 9.23 26.81
C GLU A 240 9.82 10.32 27.86
N GLU A 241 8.99 11.37 27.92
CA GLU A 241 9.09 12.38 28.99
C GLU A 241 8.93 11.74 30.37
N TYR A 242 7.95 10.83 30.51
CA TYR A 242 7.71 10.16 31.79
C TYR A 242 8.90 9.32 32.24
N LYS A 243 9.57 8.61 31.31
CA LYS A 243 10.78 7.81 31.64
C LYS A 243 11.87 8.63 32.29
N TYR A 244 12.05 9.89 31.89
CA TYR A 244 13.08 10.78 32.46
C TYR A 244 12.62 11.50 33.74
N LEU A 245 11.32 11.75 33.88
CA LEU A 245 10.78 12.57 34.98
C LEU A 245 10.30 11.74 36.15
N ARG A 246 10.09 10.43 36.02
CA ARG A 246 9.62 9.54 37.08
C ARG A 246 10.71 9.22 38.09
N GLY A 247 10.30 8.82 39.29
CA GLY A 247 11.19 8.37 40.35
C GLY A 247 10.52 8.42 41.73
N LYS A 248 11.09 7.75 42.70
CA LYS A 248 10.54 7.68 44.09
C LYS A 248 10.35 9.05 44.73
N ASP A 249 11.23 10.00 44.39
CA ASP A 249 11.20 11.38 44.91
C ASP A 249 10.61 12.37 43.90
N SER A 250 10.12 11.87 42.74
CA SER A 250 9.50 12.71 41.69
C SER A 250 8.08 13.10 42.09
N ILE A 251 7.72 14.32 41.78
CA ILE A 251 6.32 14.80 41.91
C ILE A 251 5.33 14.03 41.01
N TYR A 252 5.83 13.33 40.00
CA TYR A 252 5.05 12.51 39.09
C TYR A 252 5.00 11.04 39.53
N GLY A 253 5.70 10.65 40.61
CA GLY A 253 5.80 9.28 41.06
C GLY A 253 6.66 8.40 40.14
N ASP A 254 6.67 7.08 40.39
CA ASP A 254 7.56 6.13 39.74
C ASP A 254 6.83 5.10 38.83
N ALA A 255 5.53 5.00 38.92
CA ALA A 255 4.74 4.00 38.17
C ALA A 255 3.81 4.65 37.17
N TRP A 256 3.88 4.19 35.91
CA TRP A 256 2.86 4.48 34.87
C TRP A 256 1.61 3.62 35.14
N ASN A 257 0.89 3.93 36.20
CA ASN A 257 -0.29 3.19 36.65
C ASN A 257 -1.28 4.10 37.37
N PHE A 258 -2.46 4.28 36.78
CA PHE A 258 -3.44 5.21 37.31
C PHE A 258 -4.08 4.77 38.64
N LYS A 259 -4.06 3.48 38.99
CA LYS A 259 -4.57 2.99 40.28
C LYS A 259 -3.58 3.22 41.41
N THR A 260 -2.30 2.99 41.17
CA THR A 260 -1.27 3.03 42.21
C THR A 260 -0.52 4.35 42.29
N ASN A 261 -0.53 5.17 41.24
CA ASN A 261 0.14 6.46 41.15
C ASN A 261 -0.80 7.56 40.58
N ARG A 262 -2.03 7.58 41.03
CA ARG A 262 -3.07 8.50 40.50
C ARG A 262 -2.63 9.97 40.55
N GLU A 263 -2.16 10.45 41.68
CA GLU A 263 -1.79 11.86 41.87
C GLU A 263 -0.60 12.26 40.99
N GLY A 264 0.39 11.40 40.88
CA GLY A 264 1.56 11.65 40.03
C GLY A 264 1.18 11.73 38.55
N ILE A 265 0.34 10.80 38.08
CA ILE A 265 -0.16 10.79 36.68
C ILE A 265 -1.05 12.02 36.38
N ILE A 266 -1.96 12.38 37.30
CA ILE A 266 -2.78 13.59 37.17
C ILE A 266 -1.91 14.84 37.04
N ARG A 267 -0.91 14.98 37.86
CA ARG A 267 0.03 16.11 37.81
C ARG A 267 0.83 16.13 36.51
N PHE A 268 1.29 14.97 36.06
CA PHE A 268 1.99 14.84 34.79
C PHE A 268 1.15 15.33 33.62
N TRP A 269 -0.11 14.90 33.55
CA TRP A 269 -1.05 15.35 32.53
C TRP A 269 -1.42 16.84 32.64
N GLU A 270 -1.65 17.31 33.86
CA GLU A 270 -1.98 18.72 34.12
C GLU A 270 -0.87 19.65 33.63
N ASP A 271 0.38 19.31 33.93
CA ASP A 271 1.54 20.11 33.52
C ASP A 271 1.74 20.08 31.99
N GLY A 272 1.43 18.97 31.30
CA GLY A 272 1.41 18.92 29.84
C GLY A 272 0.35 19.86 29.24
N LEU A 273 -0.88 19.80 29.75
CA LEU A 273 -1.96 20.67 29.29
C LEU A 273 -1.68 22.15 29.54
N LYS A 274 -1.11 22.52 30.68
CA LYS A 274 -0.68 23.91 30.99
C LYS A 274 0.44 24.39 30.07
N ARG A 275 1.38 23.50 29.74
CA ARG A 275 2.53 23.81 28.89
C ARG A 275 2.10 24.06 27.44
N SER A 276 1.36 23.11 26.85
CA SER A 276 1.16 23.01 25.40
C SER A 276 -0.29 23.24 24.98
N GLY A 277 -1.25 23.34 25.92
CA GLY A 277 -2.67 23.53 25.62
C GLY A 277 -3.05 24.84 24.94
N LYS A 278 -2.12 25.81 24.89
CA LYS A 278 -2.29 27.07 24.17
C LYS A 278 -2.10 26.98 22.66
N PHE A 279 -1.45 25.92 22.16
CA PHE A 279 -1.22 25.68 20.74
C PHE A 279 -2.41 24.95 20.10
N GLU A 280 -2.48 24.96 18.78
CA GLU A 280 -3.53 24.27 18.06
C GLU A 280 -3.26 22.74 18.05
N ASN A 281 -4.08 21.99 18.80
CA ASN A 281 -3.88 20.55 19.03
C ASN A 281 -5.19 19.77 18.87
N VAL A 282 -5.07 18.48 18.51
CA VAL A 282 -6.08 17.46 18.83
C VAL A 282 -5.53 16.63 20.00
N ILE A 283 -6.16 16.79 21.17
CA ILE A 283 -5.65 16.19 22.40
C ILE A 283 -6.01 14.71 22.46
N THR A 284 -5.02 13.83 22.50
CA THR A 284 -5.23 12.40 22.77
C THR A 284 -5.74 12.21 24.19
N VAL A 285 -6.81 11.44 24.36
CA VAL A 285 -7.38 11.03 25.65
C VAL A 285 -7.42 9.52 25.78
N GLY A 286 -7.63 9.04 26.99
CA GLY A 286 -7.52 7.63 27.34
C GLY A 286 -6.17 7.35 28.00
N MET A 287 -5.85 6.09 28.15
CA MET A 287 -4.56 5.62 28.68
C MET A 287 -4.35 4.18 28.25
N ARG A 288 -3.12 3.84 27.89
CA ARG A 288 -2.64 2.47 27.76
C ARG A 288 -1.52 2.22 28.75
N GLY A 289 -1.02 1.01 28.82
CA GLY A 289 0.14 0.66 29.62
C GLY A 289 1.42 1.33 29.10
N GLU A 290 2.50 1.25 29.86
CA GLU A 290 3.80 1.77 29.47
C GLU A 290 4.30 1.11 28.18
N ALA A 291 4.90 1.89 27.30
CA ALA A 291 5.42 1.43 26.00
C ALA A 291 4.38 0.65 25.17
N ASP A 292 3.20 1.24 25.01
CA ASP A 292 2.11 0.69 24.18
C ASP A 292 1.58 -0.69 24.61
N THR A 293 1.67 -1.02 25.89
CA THR A 293 1.16 -2.27 26.46
C THR A 293 -0.28 -2.12 26.96
N ALA A 294 -0.90 -3.22 27.40
CA ALA A 294 -2.24 -3.20 27.96
C ALA A 294 -2.31 -2.38 29.28
N ILE A 295 -3.40 -1.63 29.46
CA ILE A 295 -3.60 -0.71 30.61
C ILE A 295 -3.54 -1.41 31.98
N MET A 296 -4.01 -2.65 32.07
CA MET A 296 -3.96 -3.48 33.26
C MET A 296 -3.26 -4.81 32.97
N GLY A 297 -2.56 -5.33 33.98
CA GLY A 297 -1.84 -6.60 33.87
C GLY A 297 -2.75 -7.81 33.67
N LYS A 298 -2.15 -8.98 33.41
CA LYS A 298 -2.81 -10.27 33.26
C LYS A 298 -3.69 -10.57 34.48
N GLY A 299 -4.99 -10.83 34.26
CA GLY A 299 -5.96 -11.17 35.29
C GLY A 299 -7.03 -10.10 35.56
N ALA A 300 -6.94 -8.90 34.97
CA ALA A 300 -8.01 -7.94 34.99
C ALA A 300 -9.14 -8.37 34.01
N THR A 301 -10.38 -8.20 34.46
CA THR A 301 -11.56 -8.47 33.61
C THR A 301 -11.80 -7.33 32.63
N LEU A 302 -12.62 -7.58 31.59
CA LEU A 302 -13.07 -6.53 30.68
C LEU A 302 -13.74 -5.37 31.44
N ALA A 303 -14.61 -5.70 32.40
CA ALA A 303 -15.29 -4.72 33.25
C ALA A 303 -14.31 -3.85 34.05
N ASP A 304 -13.26 -4.44 34.63
CA ASP A 304 -12.23 -3.70 35.39
C ASP A 304 -11.49 -2.69 34.50
N ASN A 305 -11.14 -3.10 33.29
CA ASN A 305 -10.46 -2.25 32.31
C ASN A 305 -11.38 -1.09 31.85
N ILE A 306 -12.64 -1.37 31.54
CA ILE A 306 -13.63 -0.35 31.12
C ILE A 306 -13.85 0.68 32.24
N GLU A 307 -14.02 0.25 33.48
CA GLU A 307 -14.23 1.17 34.59
C GLU A 307 -12.98 2.03 34.88
N LEU A 308 -11.78 1.44 34.78
CA LEU A 308 -10.55 2.21 34.88
C LEU A 308 -10.45 3.26 33.76
N LEU A 309 -10.69 2.88 32.52
CA LEU A 309 -10.63 3.81 31.40
C LEU A 309 -11.70 4.92 31.53
N ARG A 310 -12.89 4.61 32.05
CA ARG A 310 -13.93 5.57 32.35
C ARG A 310 -13.47 6.61 33.40
N ASP A 311 -12.82 6.20 34.47
CA ASP A 311 -12.25 7.08 35.50
C ASP A 311 -11.13 7.97 34.93
N VAL A 312 -10.25 7.40 34.09
CA VAL A 312 -9.22 8.14 33.35
C VAL A 312 -9.86 9.23 32.49
N LEU A 313 -10.83 8.89 31.65
CA LEU A 313 -11.50 9.82 30.75
C LEU A 313 -12.23 10.96 31.50
N ARG A 314 -12.90 10.66 32.62
CA ARG A 314 -13.52 11.67 33.49
C ARG A 314 -12.49 12.64 34.05
N THR A 315 -11.34 12.10 34.48
CA THR A 315 -10.25 12.90 35.06
C THR A 315 -9.64 13.81 34.00
N GLN A 316 -9.29 13.25 32.84
CA GLN A 316 -8.73 14.03 31.72
C GLN A 316 -9.69 15.10 31.22
N ARG A 317 -10.99 14.76 31.09
CA ARG A 317 -12.03 15.74 30.71
C ARG A 317 -12.10 16.94 31.68
N LYS A 318 -11.93 16.68 32.99
CA LYS A 318 -11.86 17.73 34.00
C LYS A 318 -10.59 18.58 33.83
N LEU A 319 -9.42 17.95 33.71
CA LEU A 319 -8.13 18.63 33.53
C LEU A 319 -8.10 19.51 32.30
N ILE A 320 -8.62 19.04 31.18
CA ILE A 320 -8.68 19.80 29.91
C ILE A 320 -9.58 21.03 30.07
N ARG A 321 -10.74 20.85 30.72
CA ARG A 321 -11.64 21.97 31.01
C ARG A 321 -10.99 23.03 31.88
N GLU A 322 -10.24 22.65 32.90
CA GLU A 322 -9.61 23.55 33.85
C GLU A 322 -8.35 24.25 33.29
N ASN A 323 -7.62 23.60 32.38
CA ASN A 323 -6.29 24.07 31.97
C ASN A 323 -6.21 24.52 30.50
N VAL A 324 -7.15 24.13 29.64
CA VAL A 324 -7.14 24.49 28.22
C VAL A 324 -8.31 25.40 27.85
N ASN A 325 -9.55 24.91 28.00
CA ASN A 325 -10.75 25.72 27.73
C ASN A 325 -11.95 25.16 28.48
N GLU A 326 -12.70 26.04 29.18
CA GLU A 326 -13.90 25.66 29.88
C GLU A 326 -14.98 25.09 28.95
N ASP A 327 -15.07 25.61 27.72
CA ASP A 327 -15.92 25.11 26.65
C ASP A 327 -15.19 24.01 25.87
N LEU A 328 -15.44 22.77 26.21
CA LEU A 328 -14.82 21.61 25.60
C LEU A 328 -15.17 21.42 24.12
N SER A 329 -16.26 22.04 23.63
CA SER A 329 -16.59 21.99 22.19
C SER A 329 -15.55 22.70 21.31
N LYS A 330 -14.73 23.56 21.92
CA LYS A 330 -13.61 24.27 21.27
C LYS A 330 -12.26 23.54 21.39
N VAL A 331 -12.23 22.40 22.06
CA VAL A 331 -11.00 21.62 22.28
C VAL A 331 -11.16 20.26 21.57
N PRO A 332 -10.63 20.09 20.37
CA PRO A 332 -10.64 18.81 19.70
C PRO A 332 -9.93 17.74 20.56
N ARG A 333 -10.57 16.59 20.72
CA ARG A 333 -10.04 15.45 21.51
C ARG A 333 -10.27 14.17 20.74
N MET A 334 -9.35 13.23 20.86
CA MET A 334 -9.40 11.97 20.15
C MET A 334 -9.06 10.82 21.08
N ILE A 335 -9.73 9.69 20.92
CA ILE A 335 -9.36 8.39 21.49
C ILE A 335 -9.17 7.38 20.37
N ALA A 336 -8.05 6.65 20.37
CA ALA A 336 -7.86 5.56 19.43
C ALA A 336 -8.51 4.27 19.96
N LEU A 337 -9.37 3.70 19.14
CA LEU A 337 -9.99 2.39 19.39
C LEU A 337 -9.05 1.31 18.80
N TYR A 338 -7.89 1.18 19.41
CA TYR A 338 -6.77 0.37 18.92
C TYR A 338 -6.46 -0.77 19.88
N LYS A 339 -6.13 -1.94 19.35
CA LYS A 339 -5.85 -3.15 20.13
C LYS A 339 -6.99 -3.43 21.14
N GLU A 340 -6.66 -3.56 22.44
CA GLU A 340 -7.65 -3.87 23.50
C GLU A 340 -8.69 -2.77 23.74
N VAL A 341 -8.40 -1.51 23.38
CA VAL A 341 -9.34 -0.39 23.57
C VAL A 341 -10.58 -0.54 22.68
N GLU A 342 -10.48 -1.24 21.55
CA GLU A 342 -11.64 -1.59 20.73
C GLU A 342 -12.64 -2.45 21.50
N ALA A 343 -12.17 -3.47 22.23
CA ALA A 343 -13.01 -4.29 23.09
C ALA A 343 -13.61 -3.48 24.26
N PHE A 344 -12.88 -2.50 24.78
CA PHE A 344 -13.42 -1.61 25.83
C PHE A 344 -14.53 -0.70 25.28
N PHE A 345 -14.46 -0.33 24.03
CA PHE A 345 -15.48 0.48 23.38
C PHE A 345 -16.76 -0.32 23.12
N TYR A 346 -16.65 -1.50 22.50
CA TYR A 346 -17.83 -2.30 22.15
C TYR A 346 -18.40 -3.07 23.36
N GLY A 347 -17.56 -3.53 24.29
CA GLY A 347 -17.97 -4.46 25.31
C GLY A 347 -18.15 -5.89 24.79
N ASP A 348 -18.88 -6.71 25.55
CA ASP A 348 -19.27 -8.05 25.16
C ASP A 348 -20.70 -8.38 25.66
N GLU A 349 -21.16 -9.62 25.47
CA GLU A 349 -22.49 -10.07 25.91
C GLU A 349 -22.76 -9.88 27.41
N THR A 350 -21.70 -9.79 28.22
CA THR A 350 -21.77 -9.73 29.70
C THR A 350 -21.41 -8.34 30.24
N THR A 351 -20.70 -7.53 29.46
CA THR A 351 -20.11 -6.27 29.93
C THR A 351 -20.40 -5.15 28.93
N GLN A 352 -21.13 -4.13 29.39
CA GLN A 352 -21.42 -2.94 28.58
C GLN A 352 -20.14 -2.14 28.32
N GLY A 353 -19.80 -1.89 27.05
CA GLY A 353 -18.70 -1.05 26.63
C GLY A 353 -18.92 0.46 26.81
N LEU A 354 -17.99 1.23 26.25
CA LEU A 354 -18.05 2.71 26.31
C LEU A 354 -18.86 3.33 25.18
N ILE A 355 -19.38 2.54 24.26
CA ILE A 355 -20.23 3.06 23.18
C ILE A 355 -21.41 3.86 23.76
N GLY A 356 -21.61 5.08 23.25
CA GLY A 356 -22.65 5.98 23.73
C GLY A 356 -22.41 6.59 25.11
N SER A 357 -21.22 6.39 25.71
CA SER A 357 -20.91 6.93 27.03
C SER A 357 -20.74 8.45 27.00
N LYS A 358 -21.07 9.09 28.14
CA LYS A 358 -20.96 10.55 28.30
C LYS A 358 -19.51 11.05 28.20
N GLU A 359 -18.58 10.22 28.58
CA GLU A 359 -17.15 10.52 28.57
C GLU A 359 -16.62 10.74 27.16
N LEU A 360 -17.25 10.07 26.17
CA LEU A 360 -16.85 10.09 24.76
C LEU A 360 -17.74 10.97 23.87
N TYR A 361 -18.81 11.60 24.41
CA TYR A 361 -19.85 12.26 23.62
C TYR A 361 -19.35 13.20 22.50
N ASP A 362 -18.31 13.97 22.77
CA ASP A 362 -17.72 14.97 21.86
C ASP A 362 -16.24 14.69 21.53
N VAL A 363 -15.81 13.44 21.69
CA VAL A 363 -14.47 12.94 21.40
C VAL A 363 -14.47 12.28 20.02
N ILE A 364 -13.46 12.55 19.20
CA ILE A 364 -13.25 11.86 17.93
C ILE A 364 -12.93 10.40 18.22
N LEU A 365 -13.72 9.48 17.68
CA LEU A 365 -13.50 8.04 17.80
C LEU A 365 -12.63 7.58 16.63
N MET A 366 -11.35 7.39 16.88
CA MET A 366 -10.42 6.97 15.85
C MET A 366 -10.35 5.46 15.76
N LEU A 367 -10.90 4.92 14.69
CA LEU A 367 -10.79 3.52 14.30
C LEU A 367 -9.39 3.24 13.76
N CYS A 368 -9.02 1.96 13.75
CA CYS A 368 -7.73 1.53 13.23
C CYS A 368 -7.93 0.41 12.21
N ASP A 369 -7.00 0.28 11.26
CA ASP A 369 -6.90 -0.91 10.45
C ASP A 369 -6.34 -2.09 11.27
N ASP A 370 -6.07 -3.21 10.62
CA ASP A 370 -5.49 -4.39 11.26
C ASP A 370 -3.94 -4.36 11.28
N ASN A 371 -3.31 -3.20 11.15
CA ASN A 371 -1.88 -2.95 10.98
C ASN A 371 -1.30 -3.43 9.64
N TYR A 372 -2.12 -4.01 8.76
CA TYR A 372 -1.72 -4.51 7.44
C TYR A 372 -2.54 -3.90 6.30
N GLY A 373 -3.19 -2.77 6.58
CA GLY A 373 -3.97 -2.04 5.60
C GLY A 373 -5.34 -2.65 5.31
N ASN A 374 -5.90 -3.51 6.16
CA ASN A 374 -7.27 -3.99 6.04
C ASN A 374 -8.13 -3.37 7.14
N LEU A 375 -9.22 -2.74 6.76
CA LEU A 375 -10.15 -2.14 7.71
C LEU A 375 -10.72 -3.19 8.66
N ARG A 376 -11.08 -2.73 9.85
CA ARG A 376 -11.82 -3.47 10.86
C ARG A 376 -13.24 -2.93 10.96
N THR A 377 -13.94 -3.21 12.05
CA THR A 377 -15.31 -2.76 12.27
C THR A 377 -15.49 -1.26 12.01
N LEU A 378 -16.40 -0.94 11.10
CA LEU A 378 -16.75 0.43 10.72
C LEU A 378 -18.08 0.86 11.37
N PRO A 379 -18.38 2.19 11.45
CA PRO A 379 -19.56 2.67 12.12
C PRO A 379 -20.86 2.24 11.42
N THR A 380 -21.80 1.71 12.20
CA THR A 380 -23.18 1.54 11.73
C THR A 380 -23.84 2.89 11.48
N GLU A 381 -24.97 2.91 10.80
CA GLU A 381 -25.74 4.14 10.55
C GLU A 381 -26.08 4.89 11.86
N GLU A 382 -26.42 4.18 12.93
CA GLU A 382 -26.67 4.79 14.24
C GLU A 382 -25.38 5.37 14.85
N MET A 383 -24.26 4.65 14.75
CA MET A 383 -22.97 5.12 15.25
C MET A 383 -22.48 6.37 14.53
N ARG A 384 -22.79 6.53 13.22
CA ARG A 384 -22.43 7.72 12.42
C ARG A 384 -23.02 9.04 12.99
N LYS A 385 -24.03 8.97 13.85
CA LYS A 385 -24.64 10.14 14.53
C LYS A 385 -23.81 10.66 15.71
N HIS A 386 -22.69 10.01 16.02
CA HIS A 386 -21.79 10.41 17.11
C HIS A 386 -21.24 11.83 16.86
N PRO A 387 -21.44 12.80 17.80
CA PRO A 387 -21.11 14.21 17.55
C PRO A 387 -19.60 14.47 17.36
N GLY A 388 -18.73 13.69 17.99
CA GLY A 388 -17.28 13.81 17.83
C GLY A 388 -16.80 13.37 16.45
N GLY A 389 -17.60 12.58 15.73
CA GLY A 389 -17.22 12.00 14.44
C GLY A 389 -16.20 10.86 14.56
N TYR A 390 -15.85 10.29 13.40
CA TYR A 390 -14.95 9.14 13.32
C TYR A 390 -13.68 9.46 12.55
N GLY A 391 -12.57 8.92 13.01
CA GLY A 391 -11.26 8.97 12.35
C GLY A 391 -10.75 7.57 11.98
N MET A 392 -9.68 7.53 11.17
CA MET A 392 -8.96 6.32 10.80
C MET A 392 -7.46 6.49 11.05
N TYR A 393 -6.89 5.56 11.77
CA TYR A 393 -5.45 5.34 11.86
C TYR A 393 -5.08 4.18 10.95
N TYR A 394 -4.37 4.49 9.85
CA TYR A 394 -4.00 3.57 8.78
C TYR A 394 -2.50 3.33 8.78
N HIS A 395 -2.03 2.17 8.28
CA HIS A 395 -0.61 1.80 8.32
C HIS A 395 0.00 1.63 6.93
N PHE A 396 1.10 2.35 6.67
CA PHE A 396 2.09 2.05 5.62
C PHE A 396 3.34 1.38 6.18
N ASP A 397 3.46 1.38 7.48
CA ASP A 397 4.56 0.89 8.28
C ASP A 397 4.01 0.29 9.57
N TYR A 398 4.61 -0.79 10.05
CA TYR A 398 4.20 -1.42 11.29
C TYR A 398 5.34 -2.26 11.90
N HIS A 399 5.60 -2.03 13.18
CA HIS A 399 6.49 -2.83 13.99
C HIS A 399 5.70 -3.76 14.90
N GLY A 400 5.70 -5.07 14.62
CA GLY A 400 4.93 -6.04 15.42
C GLY A 400 4.68 -7.39 14.76
N TRP A 401 3.81 -8.17 15.40
CA TRP A 401 3.42 -9.50 14.95
C TRP A 401 2.34 -9.44 13.83
N PRO A 402 2.33 -10.35 12.83
CA PRO A 402 3.18 -11.54 12.64
C PRO A 402 4.55 -11.27 12.01
N THR A 403 4.78 -10.14 11.37
CA THR A 403 6.09 -9.68 10.91
C THR A 403 6.08 -8.17 10.78
N SER A 404 7.16 -7.50 11.16
CA SER A 404 7.31 -6.07 10.91
C SER A 404 7.54 -5.80 9.41
N TYR A 405 7.16 -4.61 8.97
CA TYR A 405 7.46 -4.09 7.64
C TYR A 405 7.65 -2.57 7.78
N GLU A 406 8.89 -2.10 7.64
CA GLU A 406 9.26 -0.75 8.07
C GLU A 406 10.43 -0.11 7.32
N TRP A 407 11.19 -0.85 6.50
CA TRP A 407 12.40 -0.31 5.92
C TRP A 407 12.19 0.35 4.53
N ILE A 408 11.11 0.04 3.84
CA ILE A 408 10.85 0.50 2.47
C ILE A 408 9.35 0.53 2.18
N ASN A 409 8.94 1.28 1.15
CA ASN A 409 7.55 1.29 0.73
C ASN A 409 7.06 -0.14 0.41
N SER A 410 6.01 -0.57 1.11
CA SER A 410 5.26 -1.80 0.82
C SER A 410 3.77 -1.54 0.58
N SER A 411 3.41 -0.29 0.26
CA SER A 411 2.03 0.15 0.03
C SER A 411 1.68 0.19 -1.45
N TYR A 412 0.47 -0.27 -1.80
CA TYR A 412 -0.06 -0.29 -3.16
C TYR A 412 -1.27 0.63 -3.28
N LEU A 413 -1.24 1.59 -4.22
CA LEU A 413 -2.27 2.60 -4.34
C LEU A 413 -3.70 2.05 -4.48
N PRO A 414 -3.98 1.03 -5.32
CA PRO A 414 -5.30 0.42 -5.38
C PRO A 414 -5.79 -0.14 -4.04
N LYS A 415 -4.89 -0.66 -3.17
CA LYS A 415 -5.24 -1.12 -1.83
C LYS A 415 -5.64 0.04 -0.92
N ILE A 416 -4.86 1.13 -0.93
CA ILE A 416 -5.18 2.35 -0.19
C ILE A 416 -6.53 2.89 -0.66
N TRP A 417 -6.74 2.98 -1.97
CA TRP A 417 -7.98 3.46 -2.55
C TRP A 417 -9.17 2.61 -2.12
N GLU A 418 -9.08 1.29 -2.25
CA GLU A 418 -10.15 0.35 -1.94
C GLU A 418 -10.56 0.43 -0.47
N GLN A 419 -9.60 0.50 0.45
CA GLN A 419 -9.85 0.54 1.88
C GLN A 419 -10.30 1.93 2.36
N MET A 420 -9.59 2.98 1.99
CA MET A 420 -9.89 4.33 2.49
C MET A 420 -11.17 4.92 1.89
N THR A 421 -11.53 4.55 0.66
CA THR A 421 -12.84 4.93 0.10
C THR A 421 -13.97 4.23 0.85
N GLN A 422 -13.81 2.97 1.23
CA GLN A 422 -14.79 2.27 2.07
C GLN A 422 -14.92 2.92 3.45
N ALA A 423 -13.81 3.31 4.09
CA ALA A 423 -13.86 4.04 5.36
C ALA A 423 -14.67 5.35 5.22
N TYR A 424 -14.42 6.11 4.15
CA TYR A 424 -15.13 7.36 3.89
C TYR A 424 -16.63 7.17 3.67
N ASP A 425 -17.03 6.17 2.88
CA ASP A 425 -18.43 5.84 2.61
C ASP A 425 -19.16 5.42 3.90
N PHE A 426 -18.48 4.78 4.85
CA PHE A 426 -18.99 4.47 6.18
C PHE A 426 -19.00 5.66 7.15
N GLY A 427 -18.66 6.87 6.69
CA GLY A 427 -18.73 8.10 7.50
C GLY A 427 -17.47 8.39 8.33
N VAL A 428 -16.37 7.74 8.06
CA VAL A 428 -15.07 8.02 8.70
C VAL A 428 -14.42 9.20 8.00
N GLN A 429 -14.83 10.43 8.36
CA GLN A 429 -14.50 11.65 7.62
C GLN A 429 -13.89 12.75 8.51
N LYS A 430 -13.79 12.52 9.83
CA LYS A 430 -13.34 13.55 10.76
C LYS A 430 -11.81 13.67 10.81
N LEU A 431 -11.10 12.54 10.86
CA LEU A 431 -9.65 12.50 11.00
C LEU A 431 -9.07 11.31 10.24
N TRP A 432 -8.09 11.55 9.38
CA TRP A 432 -7.28 10.50 8.76
C TRP A 432 -5.81 10.72 9.08
N ILE A 433 -5.19 9.71 9.68
CA ILE A 433 -3.76 9.70 9.93
C ILE A 433 -3.17 8.38 9.45
N VAL A 434 -2.03 8.45 8.77
CA VAL A 434 -1.32 7.27 8.30
C VAL A 434 0.05 7.17 8.96
N ASN A 435 0.36 6.01 9.53
CA ASN A 435 1.69 5.68 10.00
C ASN A 435 2.61 5.50 8.78
N VAL A 436 3.64 6.33 8.67
CA VAL A 436 4.60 6.33 7.57
C VAL A 436 6.01 5.91 8.01
N GLY A 437 6.15 5.42 9.23
CA GLY A 437 7.46 5.10 9.78
C GLY A 437 8.38 6.31 9.76
N ASP A 438 9.34 6.30 8.84
CA ASP A 438 10.39 7.31 8.69
C ASP A 438 10.09 8.36 7.60
N ILE A 439 8.92 8.40 7.01
CA ILE A 439 8.50 9.22 5.85
C ILE A 439 9.13 8.71 4.52
N ALA A 440 10.45 8.70 4.44
CA ALA A 440 11.15 8.07 3.33
C ALA A 440 10.99 6.53 3.44
N THR A 441 10.66 5.91 2.44
CA THR A 441 10.37 5.92 1.05
C THR A 441 8.84 5.93 0.72
N GLN A 442 8.04 6.49 1.64
CA GLN A 442 6.58 6.45 1.58
C GLN A 442 5.98 7.63 0.80
N GLU A 443 6.81 8.48 0.19
CA GLU A 443 6.38 9.72 -0.47
C GLU A 443 5.31 9.51 -1.54
N PHE A 444 5.44 8.43 -2.34
CA PHE A 444 4.49 8.13 -3.40
C PHE A 444 3.10 7.73 -2.85
N PRO A 445 2.96 6.71 -1.98
CA PRO A 445 1.67 6.37 -1.40
C PRO A 445 1.12 7.46 -0.47
N LEU A 446 1.99 8.19 0.24
CA LEU A 446 1.60 9.31 1.10
C LEU A 446 0.93 10.42 0.28
N SER A 447 1.49 10.77 -0.89
CA SER A 447 0.87 11.75 -1.79
C SER A 447 -0.55 11.36 -2.15
N PHE A 448 -0.79 10.09 -2.48
CA PHE A 448 -2.12 9.60 -2.84
C PHE A 448 -3.08 9.63 -1.66
N PHE A 449 -2.64 9.18 -0.49
CA PHE A 449 -3.45 9.21 0.74
C PHE A 449 -3.89 10.63 1.08
N MET A 450 -2.97 11.60 0.98
CA MET A 450 -3.25 13.01 1.28
C MET A 450 -4.16 13.65 0.24
N ASP A 451 -3.92 13.41 -1.06
CA ASP A 451 -4.78 13.91 -2.14
C ASP A 451 -6.20 13.31 -2.06
N LEU A 452 -6.34 12.03 -1.69
CA LEU A 452 -7.63 11.37 -1.45
C LEU A 452 -8.38 11.99 -0.27
N ALA A 453 -7.68 12.26 0.85
CA ALA A 453 -8.25 12.89 2.03
C ALA A 453 -8.64 14.36 1.78
N TYR A 454 -7.91 15.06 0.93
CA TYR A 454 -8.19 16.45 0.58
C TYR A 454 -9.36 16.60 -0.40
N ASP A 455 -9.38 15.80 -1.47
CA ASP A 455 -10.38 15.89 -2.56
C ASP A 455 -10.97 14.51 -2.89
N PHE A 456 -11.81 14.01 -1.99
CA PHE A 456 -12.47 12.71 -2.13
C PHE A 456 -13.45 12.68 -3.32
N GLU A 457 -14.05 13.79 -3.70
CA GLU A 457 -14.94 13.88 -4.87
C GLU A 457 -14.18 13.49 -6.16
N ARG A 458 -12.92 13.89 -6.25
CA ARG A 458 -12.07 13.61 -7.41
C ARG A 458 -11.50 12.19 -7.40
N TRP A 459 -11.05 11.69 -6.25
CA TRP A 459 -10.25 10.48 -6.17
C TRP A 459 -10.98 9.30 -5.52
N GLY A 460 -12.16 9.51 -4.97
CA GLY A 460 -12.89 8.52 -4.18
C GLY A 460 -13.72 7.53 -5.01
N THR A 461 -14.78 7.00 -4.42
CA THR A 461 -15.59 5.89 -4.98
C THR A 461 -16.31 6.19 -6.28
N THR A 462 -16.52 7.46 -6.63
CA THR A 462 -17.09 7.87 -7.92
C THR A 462 -16.15 7.66 -9.10
N ALA A 463 -14.85 7.49 -8.85
CA ALA A 463 -13.80 7.34 -9.85
C ALA A 463 -12.98 6.04 -9.63
N PRO A 464 -13.57 4.84 -9.79
CA PRO A 464 -12.83 3.58 -9.65
C PRO A 464 -11.69 3.48 -10.67
N ASN A 465 -10.61 2.77 -10.31
CA ASN A 465 -9.41 2.62 -11.14
C ASN A 465 -8.67 3.93 -11.45
N THR A 466 -8.81 4.92 -10.59
CA THR A 466 -8.16 6.23 -10.76
C THR A 466 -6.65 6.21 -10.48
N THR A 467 -6.15 5.15 -9.85
CA THR A 467 -4.76 5.08 -9.36
C THR A 467 -3.70 5.06 -10.49
N ASP A 468 -4.01 4.50 -11.66
CA ASP A 468 -3.11 4.60 -12.83
C ASP A 468 -3.01 6.06 -13.32
N ALA A 469 -4.14 6.73 -13.46
CA ALA A 469 -4.17 8.15 -13.84
C ALA A 469 -3.45 9.02 -12.80
N TYR A 470 -3.61 8.69 -11.51
CA TYR A 470 -2.90 9.36 -10.43
C TYR A 470 -1.39 9.15 -10.54
N THR A 471 -0.92 7.93 -10.75
CA THR A 471 0.51 7.60 -10.92
C THR A 471 1.13 8.43 -12.05
N ARG A 472 0.49 8.50 -13.22
CA ARG A 472 0.96 9.32 -14.34
C ARG A 472 0.99 10.80 -14.01
N LEU A 473 -0.04 11.32 -13.33
CA LEU A 473 -0.09 12.70 -12.87
C LEU A 473 1.02 13.00 -11.86
N TRP A 474 1.23 12.09 -10.91
CA TRP A 474 2.28 12.20 -9.89
C TRP A 474 3.66 12.24 -10.55
N VAL A 475 3.95 11.33 -11.48
CA VAL A 475 5.21 11.30 -12.23
C VAL A 475 5.43 12.61 -13.00
N LYS A 476 4.40 13.11 -13.69
CA LYS A 476 4.47 14.38 -14.39
C LYS A 476 4.78 15.55 -13.46
N ARG A 477 4.26 15.56 -12.25
CA ARG A 477 4.53 16.59 -11.23
C ARG A 477 5.98 16.54 -10.74
N GLN A 478 6.55 15.33 -10.54
CA GLN A 478 7.90 15.17 -10.02
C GLN A 478 8.97 15.28 -11.12
N PHE A 479 8.67 14.78 -12.30
CA PHE A 479 9.64 14.61 -13.39
C PHE A 479 9.24 15.34 -14.68
N GLY A 480 8.61 16.49 -14.55
CA GLY A 480 8.10 17.27 -15.70
C GLY A 480 9.16 17.74 -16.69
N ARG A 481 10.44 17.72 -16.32
CA ARG A 481 11.58 18.03 -17.21
C ARG A 481 11.98 16.86 -18.11
N LEU A 482 11.58 15.66 -17.80
CA LEU A 482 11.86 14.46 -18.57
C LEU A 482 10.90 14.33 -19.77
N SER A 483 11.33 13.61 -20.79
CA SER A 483 10.50 13.25 -21.93
C SER A 483 9.29 12.39 -21.51
N GLU A 484 8.23 12.40 -22.33
CA GLU A 484 7.04 11.57 -22.09
C GLU A 484 7.39 10.08 -22.01
N VAL A 485 8.40 9.62 -22.76
CA VAL A 485 8.89 8.23 -22.73
C VAL A 485 9.51 7.91 -21.36
N GLN A 486 10.39 8.76 -20.87
CA GLN A 486 11.01 8.58 -19.55
C GLN A 486 9.97 8.66 -18.41
N GLN A 487 9.02 9.58 -18.51
CA GLN A 487 7.90 9.66 -17.56
C GLN A 487 7.06 8.39 -17.57
N ALA A 488 6.76 7.82 -18.74
CA ALA A 488 6.05 6.56 -18.85
C ALA A 488 6.85 5.40 -18.21
N GLN A 489 8.17 5.32 -18.45
CA GLN A 489 9.04 4.33 -17.82
C GLN A 489 9.01 4.42 -16.29
N ILE A 490 9.06 5.64 -15.74
CA ILE A 490 8.94 5.85 -14.27
C ILE A 490 7.57 5.39 -13.76
N ALA A 491 6.49 5.72 -14.47
CA ALA A 491 5.15 5.27 -14.09
C ALA A 491 5.02 3.74 -14.11
N ASP A 492 5.63 3.09 -15.10
CA ASP A 492 5.65 1.63 -15.21
C ASP A 492 6.50 1.00 -14.08
N ILE A 493 7.65 1.56 -13.74
CA ILE A 493 8.47 1.11 -12.61
C ILE A 493 7.66 1.19 -11.30
N LEU A 494 7.04 2.34 -11.02
CA LEU A 494 6.23 2.55 -9.81
C LEU A 494 5.06 1.57 -9.74
N THR A 495 4.36 1.36 -10.85
CA THR A 495 3.23 0.44 -10.94
C THR A 495 3.67 -1.00 -10.74
N ASP A 496 4.72 -1.43 -11.44
CA ASP A 496 5.17 -2.83 -11.45
C ASP A 496 5.75 -3.22 -10.09
N TYR A 497 6.67 -2.43 -9.49
CA TYR A 497 7.24 -2.81 -8.21
C TYR A 497 6.20 -2.80 -7.08
N THR A 498 5.30 -1.80 -7.05
CA THR A 498 4.26 -1.74 -6.00
C THR A 498 3.22 -2.85 -6.16
N ARG A 499 2.92 -3.28 -7.38
CA ARG A 499 2.09 -4.46 -7.64
C ARG A 499 2.76 -5.75 -7.16
N MET A 500 4.08 -5.86 -7.30
CA MET A 500 4.80 -7.06 -6.82
C MET A 500 4.83 -7.14 -5.30
N ILE A 501 5.06 -6.03 -4.60
CA ILE A 501 4.99 -5.99 -3.13
C ILE A 501 3.57 -6.16 -2.60
N HIS A 502 2.55 -5.81 -3.37
CA HIS A 502 1.16 -6.12 -3.01
C HIS A 502 0.89 -7.62 -3.00
N LYS A 503 1.54 -8.40 -3.87
CA LYS A 503 1.43 -9.87 -3.84
C LYS A 503 2.01 -10.48 -2.57
N CYS A 504 3.13 -9.94 -2.09
CA CYS A 504 3.79 -10.30 -0.82
C CYS A 504 4.74 -9.18 -0.41
N ARG A 505 4.64 -8.74 0.86
CA ARG A 505 5.57 -7.73 1.39
C ARG A 505 7.01 -8.27 1.40
N PRO A 506 8.02 -7.42 1.18
CA PRO A 506 9.43 -7.85 1.17
C PRO A 506 9.84 -8.60 2.44
N GLU A 507 9.43 -8.13 3.61
CA GLU A 507 9.78 -8.70 4.91
C GLU A 507 9.10 -10.07 5.17
N ALA A 508 7.95 -10.30 4.53
CA ALA A 508 7.23 -11.58 4.62
C ALA A 508 7.76 -12.65 3.64
N LEU A 509 8.59 -12.25 2.66
CA LEU A 509 9.13 -13.18 1.67
C LEU A 509 10.04 -14.23 2.29
N ARG A 510 9.92 -15.46 1.76
CA ARG A 510 10.78 -16.61 2.10
C ARG A 510 11.13 -17.35 0.81
N PRO A 511 12.18 -18.18 0.78
CA PRO A 511 12.53 -18.96 -0.40
C PRO A 511 11.38 -19.81 -0.95
N GLU A 512 10.48 -20.25 -0.07
CA GLU A 512 9.33 -21.12 -0.39
C GLU A 512 8.07 -20.31 -0.80
N THR A 513 8.08 -18.97 -0.72
CA THR A 513 6.91 -18.16 -1.04
C THR A 513 6.41 -18.42 -2.45
N TYR A 514 7.25 -18.22 -3.45
CA TYR A 514 6.93 -18.55 -4.84
C TYR A 514 7.42 -19.94 -5.17
N HIS A 515 6.54 -20.77 -5.73
CA HIS A 515 6.94 -22.14 -6.07
C HIS A 515 7.95 -22.17 -7.23
N ALA A 516 9.11 -22.76 -7.00
CA ALA A 516 10.22 -22.75 -7.97
C ALA A 516 9.89 -23.46 -9.30
N ALA A 517 9.05 -24.52 -9.27
CA ALA A 517 8.75 -25.36 -10.43
C ALA A 517 7.29 -25.22 -10.93
N ASN A 518 6.28 -25.39 -10.07
CA ASN A 518 4.88 -25.44 -10.48
C ASN A 518 4.43 -24.18 -11.24
N TYR A 519 3.72 -24.37 -12.34
CA TYR A 519 3.19 -23.31 -13.23
C TYR A 519 4.25 -22.32 -13.73
N ARG A 520 5.54 -22.67 -13.66
CA ARG A 520 6.69 -21.77 -13.95
C ARG A 520 6.62 -20.48 -13.10
N GLU A 521 6.00 -20.56 -11.92
CA GLU A 521 5.72 -19.39 -11.10
C GLU A 521 6.99 -18.61 -10.75
N GLY A 522 7.98 -19.28 -10.14
CA GLY A 522 9.24 -18.64 -9.73
C GLY A 522 9.99 -18.01 -10.91
N SER A 523 10.06 -18.71 -12.07
CA SER A 523 10.75 -18.17 -13.24
C SER A 523 10.05 -16.98 -13.88
N ARG A 524 8.70 -16.97 -13.90
CA ARG A 524 7.90 -15.82 -14.39
C ARG A 524 8.11 -14.59 -13.49
N VAL A 525 7.99 -14.77 -12.18
CA VAL A 525 8.17 -13.67 -11.22
C VAL A 525 9.62 -13.15 -11.27
N LEU A 526 10.61 -14.05 -11.40
CA LEU A 526 12.03 -13.66 -11.53
C LEU A 526 12.28 -12.84 -12.81
N ALA A 527 11.61 -13.17 -13.92
CA ALA A 527 11.72 -12.41 -15.15
C ALA A 527 11.07 -11.01 -15.01
N GLU A 528 9.92 -10.89 -14.31
CA GLU A 528 9.29 -9.60 -14.00
C GLU A 528 10.20 -8.74 -13.13
N VAL A 529 10.78 -9.30 -12.06
CA VAL A 529 11.77 -8.63 -11.20
C VAL A 529 12.96 -8.13 -12.01
N GLY A 530 13.54 -9.00 -12.85
CA GLY A 530 14.67 -8.63 -13.69
C GLY A 530 14.37 -7.47 -14.64
N ARG A 531 13.16 -7.43 -15.22
CA ARG A 531 12.73 -6.35 -16.09
C ARG A 531 12.60 -5.02 -15.33
N VAL A 532 11.98 -5.00 -14.16
CA VAL A 532 11.85 -3.79 -13.35
C VAL A 532 13.21 -3.25 -12.94
N MET A 533 14.10 -4.13 -12.44
CA MET A 533 15.46 -3.73 -12.05
C MET A 533 16.25 -3.17 -13.23
N GLN A 534 16.18 -3.82 -14.40
CA GLN A 534 16.89 -3.38 -15.61
C GLN A 534 16.37 -2.02 -16.07
N THR A 535 15.04 -1.85 -16.15
CA THR A 535 14.45 -0.55 -16.56
C THR A 535 14.84 0.57 -15.61
N ALA A 536 14.81 0.31 -14.30
CA ALA A 536 15.19 1.30 -13.30
C ALA A 536 16.67 1.68 -13.38
N GLN A 537 17.55 0.69 -13.61
CA GLN A 537 19.00 0.92 -13.74
C GLN A 537 19.35 1.64 -15.06
N ASP A 538 18.75 1.21 -16.17
CA ASP A 538 19.01 1.85 -17.48
C ASP A 538 18.62 3.33 -17.45
N LEU A 539 17.50 3.67 -16.80
CA LEU A 539 17.06 5.04 -16.64
C LEU A 539 17.99 5.82 -15.67
N TYR A 540 18.48 5.18 -14.61
CA TYR A 540 19.48 5.77 -13.74
C TYR A 540 20.74 6.17 -14.52
N ASP A 541 21.32 5.24 -15.28
CA ASP A 541 22.55 5.44 -16.06
C ASP A 541 22.35 6.50 -17.16
N GLU A 542 21.15 6.57 -17.72
CA GLU A 542 20.77 7.63 -18.66
C GLU A 542 20.74 9.01 -17.98
N LEU A 543 20.01 9.14 -16.83
CA LEU A 543 19.87 10.39 -16.11
C LEU A 543 21.20 10.90 -15.55
N GLU A 544 22.05 10.02 -15.04
CA GLU A 544 23.39 10.40 -14.59
C GLU A 544 24.19 11.11 -15.69
N ARG A 545 23.99 10.71 -16.95
CA ARG A 545 24.71 11.26 -18.11
C ARG A 545 24.06 12.52 -18.68
N VAL A 546 22.72 12.58 -18.79
CA VAL A 546 22.02 13.61 -19.57
C VAL A 546 21.22 14.62 -18.72
N ALA A 547 20.92 14.29 -17.47
CA ALA A 547 20.13 15.13 -16.57
C ALA A 547 20.51 14.90 -15.09
N PRO A 548 21.79 15.08 -14.73
CA PRO A 548 22.28 14.75 -13.38
C PRO A 548 21.58 15.55 -12.27
N GLU A 549 21.01 16.71 -12.58
CA GLU A 549 20.24 17.50 -11.62
C GLU A 549 18.89 16.88 -11.23
N ILE A 550 18.38 15.92 -12.01
CA ILE A 550 17.13 15.18 -11.72
C ILE A 550 17.42 13.89 -10.94
N LEU A 551 18.64 13.39 -11.05
CA LEU A 551 19.05 12.11 -10.48
C LEU A 551 18.77 12.01 -8.97
N PRO A 552 19.02 13.03 -8.12
CA PRO A 552 18.72 12.95 -6.69
C PRO A 552 17.25 12.61 -6.39
N ALA A 553 16.32 13.31 -7.04
CA ALA A 553 14.89 13.04 -6.90
C ALA A 553 14.49 11.64 -7.42
N TYR A 554 15.09 11.23 -8.55
CA TYR A 554 14.86 9.91 -9.12
C TYR A 554 15.35 8.79 -8.18
N VAL A 555 16.54 8.95 -7.59
CA VAL A 555 17.08 7.99 -6.63
C VAL A 555 16.16 7.86 -5.42
N ALA A 556 15.75 8.95 -4.82
CA ALA A 556 14.94 8.92 -3.60
C ALA A 556 13.52 8.39 -3.86
N LEU A 557 12.86 8.88 -4.91
CA LEU A 557 11.43 8.64 -5.14
C LEU A 557 11.12 7.37 -5.94
N VAL A 558 12.09 6.83 -6.69
CA VAL A 558 11.85 5.74 -7.66
C VAL A 558 12.90 4.64 -7.57
N TRP A 559 14.18 4.99 -7.79
CA TRP A 559 15.24 3.99 -7.96
C TRP A 559 15.47 3.18 -6.67
N TYR A 560 15.67 3.85 -5.54
CA TYR A 560 15.95 3.16 -4.28
C TYR A 560 14.79 2.25 -3.83
N PRO A 561 13.53 2.74 -3.73
CA PRO A 561 12.42 1.87 -3.34
C PRO A 561 12.21 0.70 -4.32
N ALA A 562 12.34 0.92 -5.63
CA ALA A 562 12.19 -0.16 -6.61
C ALA A 562 13.35 -1.16 -6.57
N MET A 563 14.60 -0.69 -6.58
CA MET A 563 15.78 -1.56 -6.59
C MET A 563 15.94 -2.33 -5.29
N GLY A 564 15.70 -1.69 -4.14
CA GLY A 564 15.78 -2.36 -2.84
C GLY A 564 14.79 -3.50 -2.73
N THR A 565 13.50 -3.24 -2.99
CA THR A 565 12.45 -4.27 -2.93
C THR A 565 12.66 -5.39 -3.95
N MET A 566 13.00 -5.04 -5.19
CA MET A 566 13.20 -6.05 -6.24
C MET A 566 14.44 -6.91 -5.98
N ASN A 567 15.49 -6.35 -5.37
CA ASN A 567 16.67 -7.12 -5.00
C ASN A 567 16.38 -8.17 -3.90
N VAL A 568 15.58 -7.80 -2.89
CA VAL A 568 15.13 -8.75 -1.85
C VAL A 568 14.26 -9.85 -2.46
N LEU A 569 13.32 -9.47 -3.34
CA LEU A 569 12.48 -10.45 -4.04
C LEU A 569 13.32 -11.39 -4.92
N LYS A 570 14.29 -10.86 -5.64
CA LYS A 570 15.24 -11.66 -6.44
C LYS A 570 16.02 -12.63 -5.56
N LEU A 571 16.54 -12.18 -4.42
CA LEU A 571 17.25 -13.04 -3.46
C LEU A 571 16.39 -14.24 -3.05
N GLN A 572 15.15 -14.01 -2.64
CA GLN A 572 14.26 -15.09 -2.19
C GLN A 572 13.88 -16.05 -3.31
N LEU A 573 13.61 -15.53 -4.52
CA LEU A 573 13.30 -16.36 -5.69
C LEU A 573 14.49 -17.25 -6.09
N LEU A 574 15.70 -16.67 -6.15
CA LEU A 574 16.93 -17.44 -6.46
C LEU A 574 17.21 -18.49 -5.38
N SER A 575 16.96 -18.17 -4.12
CA SER A 575 17.10 -19.12 -3.02
C SER A 575 16.09 -20.27 -3.14
N GLY A 576 14.84 -19.99 -3.50
CA GLY A 576 13.83 -21.02 -3.75
C GLY A 576 14.18 -21.94 -4.92
N VAL A 577 14.70 -21.38 -6.02
CA VAL A 577 15.19 -22.19 -7.15
C VAL A 577 16.44 -23.01 -6.75
N ASN A 578 17.34 -22.42 -5.97
CA ASN A 578 18.50 -23.14 -5.41
C ASN A 578 18.05 -24.34 -4.58
N HIS A 579 17.08 -24.18 -3.68
CA HIS A 579 16.54 -25.27 -2.85
C HIS A 579 15.96 -26.38 -3.72
N TYR A 580 15.07 -26.05 -4.66
CA TYR A 580 14.45 -27.02 -5.55
C TYR A 580 15.49 -27.81 -6.38
N LEU A 581 16.44 -27.11 -7.00
CA LEU A 581 17.48 -27.76 -7.81
C LEU A 581 18.45 -28.61 -6.97
N ALA A 582 18.74 -28.16 -5.73
CA ALA A 582 19.53 -28.95 -4.80
C ALA A 582 18.80 -30.22 -4.34
N GLU A 583 17.49 -30.16 -4.11
CA GLU A 583 16.67 -31.33 -3.74
C GLU A 583 16.74 -32.41 -4.82
N ILE A 584 16.66 -32.05 -6.09
CA ILE A 584 16.84 -33.02 -7.20
C ILE A 584 18.28 -33.33 -7.51
N GLY A 585 19.26 -32.65 -6.85
CA GLY A 585 20.70 -32.89 -7.00
C GLY A 585 21.32 -32.30 -8.26
N ALA A 586 20.73 -31.27 -8.87
CA ALA A 586 21.24 -30.59 -10.04
C ALA A 586 22.40 -29.64 -9.69
N LEU A 587 23.55 -29.74 -10.39
CA LEU A 587 24.73 -28.90 -10.13
C LEU A 587 24.48 -27.41 -10.37
N SER A 588 23.53 -27.05 -11.22
CA SER A 588 23.10 -25.67 -11.43
C SER A 588 22.54 -25.01 -10.17
N ALA A 589 22.14 -25.75 -9.13
CA ALA A 589 21.81 -25.19 -7.82
C ALA A 589 22.92 -24.28 -7.28
N ASN A 590 24.20 -24.67 -7.52
CA ASN A 590 25.37 -23.91 -7.06
C ASN A 590 25.48 -22.55 -7.75
N ASP A 591 25.03 -22.42 -8.99
CA ASP A 591 25.01 -21.14 -9.72
C ASP A 591 23.94 -20.20 -9.12
N TYR A 592 22.77 -20.73 -8.85
CA TYR A 592 21.70 -19.96 -8.17
C TYR A 592 22.11 -19.54 -6.76
N ALA A 593 22.83 -20.38 -6.00
CA ALA A 593 23.40 -20.00 -4.71
C ALA A 593 24.39 -18.82 -4.83
N LYS A 594 25.22 -18.83 -5.89
CA LYS A 594 26.16 -17.74 -6.16
C LYS A 594 25.43 -16.44 -6.52
N GLU A 595 24.40 -16.52 -7.36
CA GLU A 595 23.58 -15.38 -7.74
C GLU A 595 22.81 -14.83 -6.55
N ALA A 596 22.23 -15.69 -5.70
CA ALA A 596 21.55 -15.28 -4.47
C ALA A 596 22.52 -14.55 -3.52
N LYS A 597 23.73 -15.06 -3.37
CA LYS A 597 24.77 -14.37 -2.58
C LYS A 597 25.11 -13.00 -3.16
N ALA A 598 25.16 -12.86 -4.48
CA ALA A 598 25.41 -11.57 -5.11
C ALA A 598 24.28 -10.54 -4.83
N CYS A 599 23.05 -10.98 -4.55
CA CYS A 599 21.99 -10.09 -4.13
C CYS A 599 22.24 -9.50 -2.73
N LEU A 600 22.87 -10.24 -1.82
CA LEU A 600 23.27 -9.72 -0.51
C LEU A 600 24.32 -8.61 -0.65
N ASP A 601 25.31 -8.83 -1.52
CA ASP A 601 26.34 -7.81 -1.80
C ASP A 601 25.75 -6.59 -2.55
N ALA A 602 24.71 -6.80 -3.37
CA ALA A 602 24.00 -5.74 -4.08
C ALA A 602 23.15 -4.88 -3.13
N ASP A 603 22.53 -5.47 -2.13
CA ASP A 603 21.72 -4.76 -1.14
C ASP A 603 22.56 -3.67 -0.44
N GLN A 604 23.74 -4.01 0.02
CA GLN A 604 24.65 -3.05 0.65
C GLN A 604 25.03 -1.89 -0.31
N LYS A 605 25.25 -2.17 -1.58
CA LYS A 605 25.58 -1.13 -2.58
C LYS A 605 24.39 -0.22 -2.88
N ILE A 606 23.18 -0.77 -2.92
CA ILE A 606 21.94 0.00 -3.11
C ILE A 606 21.77 0.99 -1.95
N ILE A 607 21.95 0.52 -0.70
CA ILE A 607 21.90 1.37 0.49
C ILE A 607 22.98 2.45 0.45
N GLU A 608 24.23 2.07 0.18
CA GLU A 608 25.33 3.05 0.09
C GLU A 608 25.07 4.11 -0.96
N GLN A 609 24.51 3.75 -2.11
CA GLN A 609 24.18 4.68 -3.19
C GLN A 609 23.09 5.65 -2.77
N TYR A 610 22.04 5.16 -2.10
CA TYR A 610 21.00 5.99 -1.52
C TYR A 610 21.57 6.96 -0.47
N HIS A 611 22.36 6.46 0.48
CA HIS A 611 22.98 7.27 1.53
C HIS A 611 23.94 8.33 1.01
N ARG A 612 24.61 8.11 -0.13
CA ARG A 612 25.54 9.08 -0.75
C ARG A 612 24.87 10.04 -1.71
N SER A 613 23.65 9.76 -2.13
CA SER A 613 22.92 10.60 -3.04
C SER A 613 22.64 11.98 -2.43
N ASP A 614 22.57 13.01 -3.27
CA ASP A 614 22.17 14.35 -2.89
C ASP A 614 22.95 14.92 -1.68
N ASP A 615 24.30 14.89 -1.76
CA ASP A 615 25.18 15.32 -0.68
C ASP A 615 24.89 14.63 0.67
N ALA A 616 24.60 13.34 0.62
CA ALA A 616 24.25 12.49 1.76
C ALA A 616 22.97 12.89 2.50
N ARG A 617 22.03 13.56 1.83
CA ARG A 617 20.72 13.94 2.37
C ARG A 617 19.99 12.78 3.08
N TRP A 618 20.11 11.57 2.55
CA TRP A 618 19.41 10.40 3.05
C TRP A 618 20.25 9.51 3.96
N TYR A 619 21.43 10.00 4.39
CA TYR A 619 22.25 9.20 5.29
C TYR A 619 21.48 8.89 6.59
N GLY A 620 21.38 7.61 6.90
CA GLY A 620 20.62 7.07 8.01
C GLY A 620 19.28 6.44 7.62
N MET A 621 18.55 7.00 6.65
CA MET A 621 17.20 6.56 6.29
C MET A 621 17.11 5.13 5.73
N GLY A 622 18.18 4.55 5.24
CA GLY A 622 18.22 3.18 4.74
C GLY A 622 18.86 2.18 5.71
N LEU A 623 18.91 2.46 7.02
CA LEU A 623 19.56 1.61 8.00
C LEU A 623 18.66 0.56 8.64
N SER A 624 17.33 0.65 8.46
CA SER A 624 16.43 -0.37 8.97
C SER A 624 16.71 -1.74 8.35
N GLN A 625 16.37 -2.79 9.07
CA GLN A 625 16.63 -4.17 8.71
C GLN A 625 15.92 -4.57 7.41
N HIS A 626 16.64 -5.11 6.40
CA HIS A 626 16.08 -5.48 5.11
C HIS A 626 15.75 -6.96 4.98
N ILE A 627 16.62 -7.83 5.49
CA ILE A 627 16.57 -9.26 5.24
C ILE A 627 16.49 -10.00 6.57
N GLY A 628 15.55 -10.95 6.66
CA GLY A 628 15.41 -11.81 7.82
C GLY A 628 14.79 -11.15 9.05
N PHE A 629 14.20 -9.98 8.88
CA PHE A 629 13.43 -9.34 9.91
C PHE A 629 12.18 -10.18 10.23
N THR A 630 11.80 -10.27 11.50
CA THR A 630 10.60 -11.01 11.90
C THR A 630 9.58 -10.11 12.56
N ASN A 631 9.71 -9.82 13.86
CA ASN A 631 8.86 -8.87 14.54
C ASN A 631 9.71 -7.89 15.39
N TRP A 632 9.72 -7.95 16.68
CA TRP A 632 10.44 -7.01 17.54
C TRP A 632 11.96 -7.17 17.56
N ASN A 633 12.54 -8.14 16.86
CA ASN A 633 13.94 -8.52 16.98
C ASN A 633 14.74 -8.08 15.76
N GLU A 634 15.31 -6.91 15.81
CA GLU A 634 16.19 -6.35 14.78
C GLU A 634 17.49 -7.15 14.60
N ASP A 635 17.98 -7.78 15.67
CA ASP A 635 19.21 -8.56 15.67
C ASP A 635 19.06 -9.97 15.04
N GLU A 636 17.85 -10.37 14.67
CA GLU A 636 17.57 -11.68 14.08
C GLU A 636 17.74 -11.72 12.56
N CYS A 637 18.59 -10.89 11.98
CA CYS A 637 18.87 -10.90 10.57
C CYS A 637 19.39 -12.27 10.11
N LYS A 638 18.52 -13.05 9.47
CA LYS A 638 18.81 -14.38 8.95
C LYS A 638 18.76 -14.38 7.43
N ASN A 639 19.89 -14.44 6.80
CA ASN A 639 19.96 -14.68 5.36
C ASN A 639 19.33 -16.03 5.00
N PRO A 640 18.72 -16.18 3.81
CA PRO A 640 18.28 -17.47 3.33
C PRO A 640 19.44 -18.49 3.33
N LEU A 641 19.14 -19.71 3.75
CA LEU A 641 20.12 -20.81 3.64
C LEU A 641 20.33 -21.14 2.16
N LEU A 642 21.58 -21.23 1.73
CA LEU A 642 21.94 -21.58 0.37
C LEU A 642 22.50 -22.98 0.33
N MET A 643 21.91 -23.83 -0.51
CA MET A 643 22.27 -25.24 -0.66
C MET A 643 23.42 -25.42 -1.64
N GLN A 644 24.31 -26.39 -1.37
CA GLN A 644 25.38 -26.77 -2.24
C GLN A 644 25.22 -28.22 -2.65
N VAL A 645 25.42 -28.51 -3.93
CA VAL A 645 25.35 -29.86 -4.51
C VAL A 645 26.75 -30.32 -4.87
N LEU A 646 27.13 -31.50 -4.36
CA LEU A 646 28.39 -32.14 -4.74
C LEU A 646 28.16 -32.98 -6.00
N PRO A 647 29.14 -32.98 -6.96
CA PRO A 647 29.01 -33.74 -8.19
C PRO A 647 29.10 -35.26 -7.94
N LEU A 648 28.26 -35.99 -8.66
CA LEU A 648 28.40 -37.46 -8.70
C LEU A 648 29.64 -37.89 -9.49
N GLN A 649 30.23 -39.02 -9.11
CA GLN A 649 31.43 -39.59 -9.74
C GLN A 649 31.12 -40.43 -11.00
N LYS A 650 29.91 -40.29 -11.54
CA LYS A 650 29.45 -40.93 -12.79
C LYS A 650 28.65 -39.95 -13.63
N PRO A 651 28.74 -40.04 -14.98
CA PRO A 651 27.87 -39.22 -15.82
C PRO A 651 26.39 -39.39 -15.47
N THR A 652 25.71 -38.31 -15.14
CA THR A 652 24.28 -38.37 -14.76
C THR A 652 23.57 -37.09 -15.19
N ILE A 653 22.41 -37.27 -15.84
CA ILE A 653 21.50 -36.20 -16.22
C ILE A 653 20.14 -36.41 -15.56
N ILE A 654 19.55 -35.35 -15.03
CA ILE A 654 18.16 -35.30 -14.63
C ILE A 654 17.37 -34.59 -15.73
N ALA A 655 16.25 -35.18 -16.14
CA ALA A 655 15.25 -34.50 -16.97
C ALA A 655 14.07 -34.07 -16.14
N THR A 656 13.54 -32.86 -16.39
CA THR A 656 12.37 -32.29 -15.77
C THR A 656 11.37 -31.85 -16.84
N VAL A 657 10.07 -31.77 -16.49
CA VAL A 657 9.07 -31.07 -17.31
C VAL A 657 8.84 -29.72 -16.67
N ASP A 658 9.19 -28.66 -17.38
CA ASP A 658 9.08 -27.30 -16.87
C ASP A 658 7.62 -26.92 -16.57
N GLY A 659 7.41 -26.27 -15.44
CA GLY A 659 6.06 -25.95 -14.92
C GLY A 659 5.49 -27.03 -14.00
N THR A 660 6.27 -28.06 -13.68
CA THR A 660 5.90 -29.14 -12.75
C THR A 660 7.11 -29.58 -11.91
N VAL A 661 6.85 -30.30 -10.83
CA VAL A 661 7.91 -30.94 -10.03
C VAL A 661 8.35 -32.30 -10.58
N GLN A 662 7.85 -32.73 -11.75
CA GLN A 662 8.19 -34.02 -12.34
C GLN A 662 9.66 -34.01 -12.76
N HIS A 663 10.42 -35.04 -12.33
CA HIS A 663 11.81 -35.24 -12.72
C HIS A 663 12.19 -36.71 -12.76
N VAL A 664 13.14 -37.07 -13.59
CA VAL A 664 13.63 -38.44 -13.74
C VAL A 664 15.11 -38.45 -14.11
N GLU A 665 15.81 -39.51 -13.72
CA GLU A 665 17.20 -39.80 -14.11
C GLU A 665 17.35 -40.88 -15.23
N GLY A 666 16.23 -41.53 -15.60
CA GLY A 666 16.23 -42.62 -16.57
C GLY A 666 16.66 -43.97 -15.99
N SER A 667 16.62 -44.16 -14.64
CA SER A 667 17.02 -45.44 -14.03
C SER A 667 16.24 -46.64 -14.58
N PRO A 668 16.90 -47.73 -14.99
CA PRO A 668 16.21 -48.90 -15.52
C PRO A 668 15.36 -49.65 -14.48
N TRP A 669 15.58 -49.43 -13.21
CA TRP A 669 14.88 -50.07 -12.09
C TRP A 669 13.53 -49.42 -11.74
N LEU A 670 13.30 -48.20 -12.21
CA LEU A 670 12.09 -47.42 -11.93
C LEU A 670 11.31 -47.19 -13.22
N ASN A 671 10.00 -47.26 -13.15
CA ASN A 671 9.15 -46.89 -14.28
C ASN A 671 9.13 -45.37 -14.44
N GLN A 672 10.18 -44.81 -15.00
CA GLN A 672 10.40 -43.39 -15.10
C GLN A 672 9.61 -42.80 -16.25
N ARG A 673 8.53 -42.10 -15.87
CA ARG A 673 7.63 -41.44 -16.81
C ARG A 673 7.37 -39.99 -16.34
N MET A 674 7.25 -39.11 -17.31
CA MET A 674 6.77 -37.74 -17.13
C MET A 674 5.65 -37.44 -18.12
N THR A 675 4.92 -36.37 -17.89
CA THR A 675 3.84 -35.95 -18.79
C THR A 675 3.91 -34.44 -19.01
N ILE A 676 3.96 -34.05 -20.26
CA ILE A 676 3.82 -32.64 -20.67
C ILE A 676 2.32 -32.37 -20.87
N SER A 677 1.65 -31.82 -19.88
CA SER A 677 0.22 -31.55 -19.91
C SER A 677 -0.14 -30.21 -20.55
N ASP A 678 0.83 -29.36 -20.88
CA ASP A 678 0.64 -28.03 -21.44
C ASP A 678 -0.25 -28.05 -22.71
N PHE A 679 -0.05 -29.06 -23.58
CA PHE A 679 -0.81 -29.21 -24.84
C PHE A 679 -2.25 -29.70 -24.69
N LEU A 680 -2.68 -30.00 -23.48
CA LEU A 680 -4.10 -30.16 -23.15
C LEU A 680 -4.86 -28.84 -23.20
N ASN A 681 -4.17 -27.69 -23.10
CA ASN A 681 -4.72 -26.41 -23.45
C ASN A 681 -4.68 -26.29 -25.00
N PRO A 682 -5.84 -26.12 -25.68
CA PRO A 682 -5.90 -26.02 -27.14
C PRO A 682 -5.09 -24.85 -27.73
N GLU A 683 -4.83 -23.80 -26.96
CA GLU A 683 -4.04 -22.64 -27.38
C GLU A 683 -2.54 -22.81 -27.15
N CYS A 684 -2.12 -23.79 -26.38
CA CYS A 684 -0.70 -23.99 -26.09
C CYS A 684 0.04 -24.51 -27.33
N ARG A 685 1.16 -23.87 -27.68
CA ARG A 685 1.98 -24.20 -28.84
C ARG A 685 3.40 -24.64 -28.47
N CYS A 686 3.83 -24.38 -27.23
CA CYS A 686 5.17 -24.67 -26.78
C CYS A 686 5.18 -25.13 -25.32
N ALA A 687 5.96 -26.14 -25.03
CA ALA A 687 6.33 -26.59 -23.71
C ALA A 687 7.84 -26.79 -23.65
N SER A 688 8.41 -27.17 -22.52
CA SER A 688 9.84 -27.41 -22.44
C SER A 688 10.21 -28.54 -21.48
N ILE A 689 11.34 -29.19 -21.78
CA ILE A 689 12.02 -30.15 -20.95
C ILE A 689 13.37 -29.54 -20.59
N SER A 690 13.70 -29.45 -19.31
CA SER A 690 15.02 -29.04 -18.87
C SER A 690 15.85 -30.25 -18.46
N LEU A 691 17.09 -30.30 -18.93
CA LEU A 691 18.09 -31.30 -18.57
C LEU A 691 19.14 -30.66 -17.67
N TYR A 692 19.47 -31.30 -16.56
CA TYR A 692 20.45 -30.82 -15.59
C TYR A 692 21.52 -31.83 -15.36
N SER A 693 22.76 -31.39 -15.34
CA SER A 693 23.88 -32.26 -14.94
C SER A 693 23.91 -32.48 -13.42
N ARG A 694 24.20 -33.71 -12.98
CA ARG A 694 24.55 -34.07 -11.60
C ARG A 694 26.04 -34.43 -11.43
N SER A 695 26.82 -34.35 -12.50
CA SER A 695 28.23 -34.75 -12.55
C SER A 695 29.03 -33.74 -13.37
N GLU A 696 30.26 -33.51 -13.01
CA GLU A 696 31.26 -32.78 -13.81
C GLU A 696 31.74 -33.60 -15.01
N LEU A 697 31.50 -34.91 -14.98
CA LEU A 697 31.86 -35.77 -16.11
C LEU A 697 30.88 -35.56 -17.27
N PRO A 698 31.36 -35.50 -18.54
CA PRO A 698 30.47 -35.35 -19.69
C PRO A 698 29.39 -36.42 -19.73
N ALA A 699 28.17 -36.02 -19.88
CA ALA A 699 26.98 -36.84 -19.88
C ALA A 699 26.11 -36.49 -21.10
N SER A 700 25.91 -37.45 -22.01
CA SER A 700 25.16 -37.26 -23.25
C SER A 700 23.74 -37.73 -23.10
N PHE A 701 22.84 -37.07 -23.84
CA PHE A 701 21.47 -37.50 -24.02
C PHE A 701 21.15 -37.64 -25.52
N ARG A 702 20.13 -38.43 -25.84
CA ARG A 702 19.63 -38.58 -27.21
C ARG A 702 18.15 -38.91 -27.21
N VAL A 703 17.40 -38.24 -28.08
CA VAL A 703 16.01 -38.58 -28.37
C VAL A 703 16.03 -39.77 -29.35
N ILE A 704 15.57 -40.92 -28.90
CA ILE A 704 15.57 -42.15 -29.68
C ILE A 704 14.26 -42.42 -30.41
N GLU A 705 13.16 -41.80 -29.94
CA GLU A 705 11.83 -41.91 -30.54
C GLU A 705 10.97 -40.68 -30.21
N LYS A 706 10.26 -40.20 -31.21
CA LYS A 706 9.20 -39.18 -31.04
C LYS A 706 8.21 -39.29 -32.19
N PRO A 707 6.94 -38.84 -32.00
CA PRO A 707 6.02 -38.67 -33.14
C PRO A 707 6.48 -37.64 -34.14
N GLU A 708 6.06 -37.78 -35.42
CA GLU A 708 6.40 -36.82 -36.45
C GLU A 708 5.91 -35.41 -36.16
N TRP A 709 4.75 -35.29 -35.54
CA TRP A 709 4.12 -34.00 -35.21
C TRP A 709 4.79 -33.27 -33.99
N ILE A 710 5.69 -33.92 -33.25
CA ILE A 710 6.49 -33.26 -32.21
C ILE A 710 7.79 -32.74 -32.84
N VAL A 711 8.06 -31.43 -32.63
CA VAL A 711 9.31 -30.79 -33.02
C VAL A 711 10.09 -30.43 -31.77
N LEU A 712 11.36 -30.79 -31.70
CA LEU A 712 12.23 -30.52 -30.58
C LEU A 712 13.39 -29.61 -31.02
N SER A 713 13.79 -28.65 -30.17
CA SER A 713 14.91 -27.74 -30.44
C SER A 713 16.28 -28.45 -30.43
N ALA A 714 16.38 -29.61 -29.73
CA ALA A 714 17.58 -30.47 -29.73
C ALA A 714 17.19 -31.95 -29.71
N MET A 715 17.92 -32.77 -30.48
CA MET A 715 17.73 -34.23 -30.58
C MET A 715 18.78 -35.01 -29.79
N ASP A 716 19.91 -34.40 -29.57
CA ASP A 716 21.04 -34.95 -28.80
C ASP A 716 21.89 -33.81 -28.25
N GLY A 717 22.77 -34.11 -27.33
CA GLY A 717 23.72 -33.16 -26.76
C GLY A 717 24.47 -33.73 -25.55
N THR A 718 25.37 -32.94 -25.03
CA THR A 718 26.20 -33.30 -23.88
C THR A 718 26.23 -32.18 -22.87
N LEU A 719 26.04 -32.55 -21.59
CA LEU A 719 26.21 -31.67 -20.41
C LEU A 719 27.55 -32.08 -19.77
N ASP A 720 28.37 -31.11 -19.39
CA ASP A 720 29.68 -31.36 -18.77
C ASP A 720 29.74 -31.02 -17.27
N GLY A 721 28.70 -30.40 -16.74
CA GLY A 721 28.60 -30.03 -15.32
C GLY A 721 29.47 -28.84 -14.90
N GLU A 722 30.31 -28.30 -15.79
CA GLU A 722 31.11 -27.09 -15.55
C GLU A 722 30.54 -25.89 -16.29
N GLU A 723 30.65 -25.88 -17.61
CA GLU A 723 30.12 -24.78 -18.46
C GLU A 723 28.69 -25.05 -18.93
N HIS A 724 28.35 -26.32 -19.21
CA HIS A 724 27.04 -26.74 -19.71
C HIS A 724 26.26 -27.57 -18.67
N LYS A 725 25.90 -26.93 -17.52
CA LYS A 725 25.16 -27.59 -16.42
C LYS A 725 23.71 -27.81 -16.72
N ARG A 726 23.13 -27.04 -17.63
CA ARG A 726 21.71 -27.06 -17.99
C ARG A 726 21.54 -26.94 -19.51
N LEU A 727 20.55 -27.66 -20.05
CA LEU A 727 20.06 -27.48 -21.41
C LEU A 727 18.54 -27.57 -21.40
N THR A 728 17.85 -26.63 -22.05
CA THR A 728 16.40 -26.66 -22.22
C THR A 728 16.07 -27.08 -23.65
N ILE A 729 15.19 -28.07 -23.79
CA ILE A 729 14.65 -28.55 -25.05
C ILE A 729 13.25 -28.02 -25.20
N ASP A 730 13.05 -27.11 -26.14
CA ASP A 730 11.71 -26.65 -26.50
C ASP A 730 10.97 -27.76 -27.21
N VAL A 731 9.73 -27.98 -26.80
CA VAL A 731 8.77 -28.93 -27.37
C VAL A 731 7.68 -28.18 -28.06
N THR A 732 7.63 -28.21 -29.36
CA THR A 732 6.60 -27.59 -30.18
C THR A 732 5.87 -28.62 -31.02
N VAL A 733 4.78 -28.24 -31.64
CA VAL A 733 3.97 -29.11 -32.50
C VAL A 733 3.96 -28.61 -33.95
N ASP A 734 4.17 -29.53 -34.90
CA ASP A 734 3.85 -29.28 -36.29
C ASP A 734 2.33 -29.49 -36.46
N GLU A 735 1.59 -28.42 -36.60
CA GLU A 735 0.11 -28.46 -36.68
C GLU A 735 -0.38 -29.24 -37.92
N SER A 736 0.37 -29.28 -39.00
CA SER A 736 -0.04 -30.06 -40.21
C SER A 736 0.10 -31.55 -39.99
N ALA A 737 1.19 -31.98 -39.39
CA ALA A 737 1.41 -33.40 -39.05
C ALA A 737 0.51 -33.79 -37.85
N LEU A 738 0.27 -32.90 -36.89
CA LEU A 738 -0.62 -33.13 -35.75
C LEU A 738 -2.07 -33.36 -36.25
N ALA A 739 -2.55 -32.56 -37.21
CA ALA A 739 -3.91 -32.70 -37.75
C ALA A 739 -4.19 -34.11 -38.30
N MET A 740 -3.16 -34.80 -38.85
CA MET A 740 -3.30 -36.17 -39.35
C MET A 740 -3.30 -37.24 -38.23
N ALA A 741 -2.81 -36.86 -37.05
CA ALA A 741 -2.71 -37.75 -35.89
C ALA A 741 -3.88 -37.59 -34.92
N LEU A 742 -4.74 -36.55 -35.11
CA LEU A 742 -5.86 -36.29 -34.21
C LEU A 742 -7.02 -37.28 -34.49
N THR A 743 -7.62 -37.77 -33.44
CA THR A 743 -8.90 -38.49 -33.45
C THR A 743 -9.86 -37.74 -32.52
N ASP A 744 -10.98 -37.26 -33.07
CA ASP A 744 -11.91 -36.41 -32.31
C ASP A 744 -11.23 -35.21 -31.62
N GLY A 745 -10.29 -34.58 -32.34
CA GLY A 745 -9.55 -33.45 -31.83
C GLY A 745 -8.45 -33.76 -30.82
N ARG A 746 -8.15 -35.02 -30.51
CA ARG A 746 -7.19 -35.46 -29.49
C ARG A 746 -6.21 -36.49 -29.99
N THR A 747 -5.02 -36.45 -29.42
CA THR A 747 -4.01 -37.50 -29.63
C THR A 747 -3.06 -37.54 -28.44
N GLN A 748 -2.24 -38.57 -28.41
CA GLN A 748 -1.18 -38.73 -27.39
C GLN A 748 0.11 -39.21 -28.06
N GLY A 749 1.19 -38.46 -27.81
CA GLY A 749 2.54 -38.84 -28.24
C GLY A 749 3.38 -39.37 -27.11
N MET A 750 4.51 -39.99 -27.49
CA MET A 750 5.54 -40.43 -26.55
C MET A 750 6.91 -39.99 -27.07
N ILE A 751 7.66 -39.25 -26.25
CA ILE A 751 9.08 -38.99 -26.48
C ILE A 751 9.87 -40.00 -25.63
N ARG A 752 10.82 -40.68 -26.26
CA ARG A 752 11.77 -41.54 -25.54
C ARG A 752 13.13 -40.87 -25.54
N LEU A 753 13.58 -40.49 -24.39
CA LEU A 753 14.85 -39.78 -24.16
C LEU A 753 15.83 -40.75 -23.48
N GLU A 754 16.90 -41.08 -24.17
CA GLU A 754 18.00 -41.86 -23.64
C GLU A 754 18.91 -40.95 -22.80
N LEU A 755 19.09 -41.30 -21.54
CA LEU A 755 19.96 -40.63 -20.58
C LEU A 755 21.05 -41.63 -20.13
N PRO A 756 22.16 -41.19 -19.50
CA PRO A 756 23.21 -42.09 -19.04
C PRO A 756 22.73 -43.23 -18.16
N ALA A 757 21.73 -43.02 -17.36
CA ALA A 757 21.17 -44.03 -16.45
C ALA A 757 20.07 -44.90 -17.06
N GLY A 758 19.53 -44.58 -18.27
CA GLY A 758 18.49 -45.36 -18.93
C GLY A 758 17.52 -44.48 -19.73
N ILE A 759 16.38 -45.05 -20.10
CA ILE A 759 15.40 -44.39 -20.97
C ILE A 759 14.29 -43.74 -20.14
N CYS A 760 14.15 -42.43 -20.31
CA CYS A 760 12.99 -41.68 -19.85
C CYS A 760 11.85 -41.69 -20.89
N LYS A 761 10.60 -41.88 -20.47
CA LYS A 761 9.40 -41.86 -21.30
C LYS A 761 8.55 -40.63 -20.96
N ILE A 762 8.37 -39.73 -21.92
CA ILE A 762 7.61 -38.48 -21.72
C ILE A 762 6.35 -38.57 -22.57
N SER A 763 5.22 -38.63 -21.90
CA SER A 763 3.88 -38.61 -22.52
C SER A 763 3.50 -37.19 -22.90
N VAL A 764 2.97 -37.02 -24.10
CA VAL A 764 2.54 -35.71 -24.63
C VAL A 764 1.08 -35.82 -25.10
N PRO A 765 0.09 -35.72 -24.18
CA PRO A 765 -1.30 -35.61 -24.55
C PRO A 765 -1.57 -34.26 -25.18
N VAL A 766 -2.36 -34.25 -26.25
CA VAL A 766 -2.73 -33.02 -26.99
C VAL A 766 -4.23 -32.95 -27.15
N ASP A 767 -4.80 -31.80 -26.89
CA ASP A 767 -6.20 -31.45 -27.16
C ASP A 767 -6.23 -30.27 -28.13
N ARG A 768 -6.88 -30.48 -29.27
CA ARG A 768 -7.16 -29.47 -30.33
C ARG A 768 -8.65 -29.45 -30.62
N SER A 769 -9.47 -29.94 -29.71
CA SER A 769 -10.91 -29.90 -29.84
C SER A 769 -11.40 -28.47 -30.01
N THR A 770 -12.33 -28.27 -30.92
CA THR A 770 -13.00 -26.97 -31.05
C THR A 770 -14.16 -26.95 -30.03
N TYR A 771 -14.16 -25.96 -29.20
CA TYR A 771 -15.20 -25.75 -28.23
C TYR A 771 -16.10 -24.59 -28.66
N GLU A 772 -17.33 -24.89 -29.06
CA GLU A 772 -18.31 -23.91 -29.53
C GLU A 772 -19.24 -23.50 -28.36
N TYR A 773 -18.70 -22.85 -27.36
CA TYR A 773 -19.44 -22.28 -26.23
C TYR A 773 -19.43 -20.75 -26.27
N GLY A 774 -20.28 -20.15 -25.45
CA GLY A 774 -20.34 -18.69 -25.31
C GLY A 774 -19.01 -18.09 -24.82
N ASN A 775 -18.82 -16.79 -25.09
CA ASN A 775 -17.65 -16.06 -24.67
C ASN A 775 -17.39 -16.19 -23.15
N ASN A 776 -16.14 -16.29 -22.75
CA ASN A 776 -15.71 -16.51 -21.36
C ASN A 776 -16.32 -17.79 -20.75
N THR A 777 -16.51 -18.84 -21.53
CA THR A 777 -16.80 -20.18 -21.01
C THR A 777 -15.49 -20.95 -20.82
N PHE A 778 -15.22 -21.40 -19.60
CA PHE A 778 -13.99 -22.10 -19.24
C PHE A 778 -14.17 -23.61 -19.40
N VAL A 779 -13.17 -24.26 -19.96
CA VAL A 779 -13.26 -25.69 -20.27
C VAL A 779 -12.24 -26.46 -19.43
N ASP A 780 -12.70 -27.51 -18.77
CA ASP A 780 -11.83 -28.48 -18.12
C ASP A 780 -11.00 -29.25 -19.14
N THR A 781 -9.80 -28.78 -19.41
CA THR A 781 -8.85 -29.43 -20.31
C THR A 781 -7.79 -30.23 -19.55
N GLN A 782 -7.51 -29.90 -18.29
CA GLN A 782 -6.40 -30.45 -17.50
C GLN A 782 -6.83 -31.20 -16.23
N GLY A 783 -8.12 -31.37 -15.98
CA GLY A 783 -8.67 -31.95 -14.76
C GLY A 783 -9.00 -30.95 -13.66
N TRP A 784 -8.93 -29.66 -13.97
CA TRP A 784 -9.31 -28.54 -13.12
C TRP A 784 -9.59 -27.30 -13.97
N ILE A 785 -10.28 -26.32 -13.39
CA ILE A 785 -10.61 -25.03 -14.02
C ILE A 785 -10.15 -23.92 -13.07
N ALA A 786 -9.35 -22.96 -13.55
CA ALA A 786 -8.99 -21.73 -12.86
C ALA A 786 -9.49 -20.52 -13.64
N ILE A 787 -10.11 -19.59 -12.94
CA ILE A 787 -10.84 -18.45 -13.50
C ILE A 787 -10.38 -17.18 -12.80
N GLU A 788 -9.87 -16.20 -13.53
CA GLU A 788 -9.66 -14.85 -13.00
C GLU A 788 -11.03 -14.15 -12.87
N ALA A 789 -11.29 -13.52 -11.72
CA ALA A 789 -12.62 -13.01 -11.39
C ALA A 789 -13.18 -12.00 -12.40
N GLU A 790 -12.33 -11.24 -13.08
CA GLU A 790 -12.72 -10.27 -14.09
C GLU A 790 -13.23 -10.90 -15.40
N HIS A 791 -12.98 -12.20 -15.62
CA HIS A 791 -13.36 -12.91 -16.83
C HIS A 791 -14.71 -13.65 -16.70
N TYR A 792 -15.68 -13.01 -16.07
CA TYR A 792 -17.03 -13.54 -15.96
C TYR A 792 -17.72 -13.69 -17.31
N SER A 793 -18.64 -14.63 -17.40
CA SER A 793 -19.49 -14.84 -18.59
C SER A 793 -20.66 -13.86 -18.61
N ARG A 794 -21.17 -13.48 -17.45
CA ARG A 794 -22.29 -12.54 -17.28
C ARG A 794 -22.15 -11.74 -15.99
N CYS A 795 -22.43 -10.45 -16.09
CA CYS A 795 -22.60 -9.56 -14.95
C CYS A 795 -24.01 -8.96 -15.00
N LYS A 796 -24.68 -8.88 -13.86
CA LYS A 796 -26.00 -8.26 -13.76
C LYS A 796 -26.01 -7.31 -12.58
N ASP A 797 -26.40 -6.08 -12.84
CA ASP A 797 -26.69 -5.08 -11.82
C ASP A 797 -27.94 -5.46 -11.03
N GLY A 798 -28.05 -4.97 -9.80
CA GLY A 798 -29.14 -5.24 -8.89
C GLY A 798 -29.36 -4.11 -7.91
N PHE A 799 -29.88 -4.49 -6.75
CA PHE A 799 -30.20 -3.56 -5.68
C PHE A 799 -29.68 -4.10 -4.34
N ASP A 800 -29.43 -3.20 -3.43
CA ASP A 800 -29.16 -3.53 -2.03
C ASP A 800 -30.46 -3.85 -1.28
N ARG A 801 -30.37 -4.14 0.03
CA ARG A 801 -31.52 -4.45 0.89
C ARG A 801 -32.51 -3.27 1.00
N GLU A 802 -32.07 -2.06 0.77
CA GLU A 802 -32.87 -0.83 0.85
C GLU A 802 -33.45 -0.40 -0.50
N GLY A 803 -33.15 -1.17 -1.57
CA GLY A 803 -33.59 -0.91 -2.92
C GLY A 803 -32.76 0.13 -3.68
N GLN A 804 -31.54 0.45 -3.19
CA GLN A 804 -30.63 1.33 -3.92
C GLN A 804 -29.86 0.54 -4.98
N PRO A 805 -29.53 1.17 -6.13
CA PRO A 805 -28.76 0.51 -7.18
C PRO A 805 -27.41 -0.01 -6.68
N MET A 806 -27.12 -1.28 -6.99
CA MET A 806 -25.87 -1.93 -6.64
C MET A 806 -25.29 -2.68 -7.84
N GLN A 807 -23.97 -2.62 -8.03
CA GLN A 807 -23.28 -3.23 -9.18
C GLN A 807 -21.89 -3.76 -8.82
N TRP A 808 -21.45 -4.78 -9.54
CA TRP A 808 -20.07 -5.22 -9.50
C TRP A 808 -19.19 -4.33 -10.37
N LYS A 809 -17.98 -4.00 -9.87
CA LYS A 809 -16.95 -3.28 -10.62
C LYS A 809 -15.64 -4.06 -10.57
N CYS A 810 -14.92 -4.02 -11.68
CA CYS A 810 -13.56 -4.53 -11.78
C CYS A 810 -12.59 -3.49 -11.18
N LEU A 811 -11.75 -3.94 -10.24
CA LEU A 811 -10.64 -3.19 -9.69
C LEU A 811 -9.37 -3.63 -10.42
N ALA A 812 -8.97 -2.84 -11.41
CA ALA A 812 -7.90 -3.19 -12.33
C ALA A 812 -6.55 -3.38 -11.61
N GLY A 813 -5.90 -4.52 -11.86
CA GLY A 813 -4.59 -4.83 -11.29
C GLY A 813 -4.57 -5.08 -9.78
N TYR A 814 -5.72 -5.11 -9.11
CA TYR A 814 -5.81 -5.26 -7.67
C TYR A 814 -5.71 -6.70 -7.18
N GLY A 815 -6.04 -7.66 -8.02
CA GLY A 815 -5.90 -9.08 -7.67
C GLY A 815 -4.43 -9.52 -7.65
N LYS A 816 -4.18 -10.62 -6.97
CA LYS A 816 -2.85 -11.22 -6.84
C LYS A 816 -2.23 -11.62 -8.19
N THR A 817 -3.06 -12.00 -9.15
CA THR A 817 -2.66 -12.34 -10.52
C THR A 817 -3.10 -11.31 -11.54
N LEU A 818 -4.37 -10.93 -11.57
CA LEU A 818 -4.92 -9.91 -12.46
C LEU A 818 -5.69 -8.85 -11.67
N SER A 819 -6.98 -8.71 -11.91
CA SER A 819 -7.85 -7.75 -11.23
C SER A 819 -8.70 -8.43 -10.16
N ALA A 820 -9.44 -7.64 -9.41
CA ALA A 820 -10.40 -8.15 -8.45
C ALA A 820 -11.80 -7.59 -8.73
N MET A 821 -12.84 -8.27 -8.26
CA MET A 821 -14.23 -7.84 -8.38
C MET A 821 -14.78 -7.44 -7.01
N LYS A 822 -15.37 -6.25 -6.92
CA LYS A 822 -16.03 -5.70 -5.73
C LYS A 822 -17.38 -5.10 -6.07
N ALA A 823 -18.35 -5.25 -5.18
CA ALA A 823 -19.67 -4.64 -5.33
C ALA A 823 -19.69 -3.21 -4.74
N PHE A 824 -20.44 -2.32 -5.39
CA PHE A 824 -20.63 -0.92 -5.02
C PHE A 824 -22.12 -0.55 -4.98
N PRO A 825 -22.56 0.36 -4.06
CA PRO A 825 -21.75 1.08 -3.06
C PRO A 825 -21.04 0.18 -2.05
N THR A 826 -19.94 0.70 -1.44
CA THR A 826 -19.07 -0.11 -0.59
C THR A 826 -19.63 -0.36 0.81
N ASP A 827 -20.66 0.38 1.22
CA ASP A 827 -21.33 0.29 2.52
C ASP A 827 -22.69 -0.41 2.47
N SER A 828 -23.05 -0.96 1.29
CA SER A 828 -24.36 -1.58 1.05
C SER A 828 -24.38 -3.07 1.39
N TYR A 829 -25.51 -3.51 1.94
CA TYR A 829 -25.84 -4.93 2.16
C TYR A 829 -26.76 -5.43 1.06
N ALA A 830 -26.51 -6.61 0.52
CA ALA A 830 -27.38 -7.20 -0.48
C ALA A 830 -28.24 -8.34 0.07
N ASP A 831 -29.44 -8.51 -0.50
CA ASP A 831 -30.27 -9.69 -0.29
C ASP A 831 -30.03 -10.66 -1.45
N ALA A 832 -29.28 -11.72 -1.20
CA ALA A 832 -28.89 -12.68 -2.23
C ALA A 832 -30.07 -13.35 -2.93
N GLU A 833 -31.24 -13.45 -2.29
CA GLU A 833 -32.43 -14.08 -2.83
C GLU A 833 -33.31 -13.10 -3.61
N ASN A 834 -33.18 -11.78 -3.34
CA ASN A 834 -34.11 -10.76 -3.83
C ASN A 834 -33.40 -9.58 -4.52
N GLY A 835 -33.00 -9.76 -5.77
CA GLY A 835 -32.61 -8.66 -6.64
C GLY A 835 -31.18 -8.18 -6.49
N ALA A 836 -30.33 -8.83 -5.70
CA ALA A 836 -28.90 -8.49 -5.57
C ALA A 836 -28.14 -8.59 -6.90
N PRO A 837 -27.06 -7.79 -7.10
CA PRO A 837 -26.22 -7.93 -8.26
C PRO A 837 -25.42 -9.23 -8.22
N TYR A 838 -25.10 -9.81 -9.38
CA TYR A 838 -24.29 -11.00 -9.45
C TYR A 838 -23.31 -11.01 -10.61
N ILE A 839 -22.23 -11.77 -10.44
CA ILE A 839 -21.34 -12.21 -11.53
C ILE A 839 -21.48 -13.72 -11.69
N GLU A 840 -21.45 -14.19 -12.94
CA GLU A 840 -21.68 -15.58 -13.29
C GLU A 840 -20.59 -16.09 -14.22
N TYR A 841 -20.10 -17.29 -13.95
CA TYR A 841 -19.04 -17.95 -14.68
C TYR A 841 -19.60 -19.21 -15.33
N SER A 842 -19.45 -19.33 -16.63
CA SER A 842 -19.80 -20.53 -17.39
C SER A 842 -18.59 -21.45 -17.44
N ILE A 843 -18.80 -22.72 -17.09
CA ILE A 843 -17.75 -23.74 -17.07
C ILE A 843 -18.20 -24.99 -17.76
N VAL A 844 -17.29 -25.75 -18.32
CA VAL A 844 -17.57 -27.06 -18.96
C VAL A 844 -16.74 -28.13 -18.26
N THR A 845 -17.41 -29.10 -17.64
CA THR A 845 -16.80 -30.23 -16.98
C THR A 845 -16.89 -31.49 -17.81
N LYS A 846 -15.86 -32.34 -17.81
CA LYS A 846 -15.81 -33.61 -18.55
C LYS A 846 -16.68 -34.70 -17.91
N GLN A 847 -16.92 -34.60 -16.64
CA GLN A 847 -17.64 -35.61 -15.85
C GLN A 847 -18.57 -34.95 -14.84
N ALA A 848 -19.70 -35.60 -14.55
CA ALA A 848 -20.54 -35.21 -13.43
C ALA A 848 -19.97 -35.78 -12.12
N GLY A 849 -20.18 -35.04 -11.02
CA GLY A 849 -19.77 -35.52 -9.70
C GLY A 849 -19.54 -34.43 -8.67
N ASP A 850 -18.81 -34.82 -7.62
CA ASP A 850 -18.43 -33.96 -6.51
C ASP A 850 -17.16 -33.17 -6.88
N TYR A 851 -17.26 -31.87 -6.78
CA TYR A 851 -16.16 -30.94 -7.01
C TYR A 851 -15.98 -30.03 -5.81
N GLU A 852 -14.78 -29.42 -5.71
CA GLU A 852 -14.48 -28.31 -4.84
C GLU A 852 -14.38 -27.04 -5.66
N ALA A 853 -15.02 -25.96 -5.20
CA ALA A 853 -14.83 -24.62 -5.71
C ALA A 853 -14.06 -23.80 -4.64
N GLU A 854 -12.81 -23.48 -4.91
CA GLU A 854 -11.96 -22.68 -4.02
C GLU A 854 -11.98 -21.22 -4.48
N PHE A 855 -12.48 -20.33 -3.62
CA PHE A 855 -12.55 -18.90 -3.85
C PHE A 855 -11.32 -18.21 -3.25
N TYR A 856 -10.63 -17.45 -4.06
CA TYR A 856 -9.48 -16.62 -3.69
C TYR A 856 -10.00 -15.19 -3.54
N MET A 857 -9.81 -14.62 -2.37
CA MET A 857 -10.36 -13.33 -1.96
C MET A 857 -9.27 -12.48 -1.33
N GLN A 858 -9.40 -11.17 -1.43
CA GLN A 858 -8.56 -10.26 -0.64
C GLN A 858 -8.63 -10.64 0.86
N PRO A 859 -7.57 -10.42 1.65
CA PRO A 859 -7.57 -10.71 3.08
C PRO A 859 -8.38 -9.68 3.89
N SER A 860 -9.45 -9.15 3.30
CA SER A 860 -10.36 -8.20 3.95
C SER A 860 -10.95 -8.79 5.24
N ASN A 861 -11.06 -7.96 6.25
CA ASN A 861 -11.74 -8.36 7.49
C ASN A 861 -13.23 -8.04 7.42
N PRO A 862 -14.05 -8.65 8.28
CA PRO A 862 -15.40 -8.17 8.52
C PRO A 862 -15.39 -6.70 8.94
N VAL A 863 -16.14 -5.86 8.23
CA VAL A 863 -16.26 -4.42 8.53
C VAL A 863 -17.54 -4.07 9.25
N THR A 864 -18.35 -5.08 9.58
CA THR A 864 -19.64 -4.93 10.27
C THR A 864 -19.54 -5.41 11.71
N THR A 865 -20.44 -4.91 12.56
CA THR A 865 -20.49 -5.30 13.98
C THR A 865 -20.86 -6.77 14.20
N GLU A 866 -21.48 -7.42 13.21
CA GLU A 866 -21.80 -8.85 13.25
C GLU A 866 -20.58 -9.77 13.06
N ASN A 867 -19.42 -9.21 12.76
CA ASN A 867 -18.18 -9.95 12.47
C ASN A 867 -18.35 -10.98 11.33
N ARG A 868 -19.04 -10.59 10.25
CA ARG A 868 -19.34 -11.44 9.09
C ARG A 868 -18.82 -10.82 7.80
N LEU A 869 -18.23 -11.67 6.95
CA LEU A 869 -17.82 -11.31 5.60
C LEU A 869 -18.45 -12.30 4.61
N GLN A 870 -19.70 -12.01 4.24
CA GLN A 870 -20.56 -12.96 3.54
C GLN A 870 -20.70 -12.67 2.05
N TYR A 871 -20.77 -13.76 1.31
CA TYR A 871 -21.14 -13.82 -0.10
C TYR A 871 -22.00 -15.05 -0.34
N ALA A 872 -22.75 -15.09 -1.42
CA ALA A 872 -23.57 -16.24 -1.77
C ALA A 872 -23.12 -16.87 -3.08
N VAL A 873 -23.19 -18.19 -3.15
CA VAL A 873 -22.87 -19.00 -4.34
C VAL A 873 -24.06 -19.84 -4.73
N SER A 874 -24.39 -19.86 -6.01
CA SER A 874 -25.30 -20.84 -6.58
C SER A 874 -24.70 -21.54 -7.80
N VAL A 875 -25.01 -22.79 -7.97
CA VAL A 875 -24.59 -23.66 -9.09
C VAL A 875 -25.82 -24.09 -9.87
N ASN A 876 -25.83 -23.90 -11.20
CA ASN A 876 -26.91 -24.30 -12.10
C ASN A 876 -28.32 -23.84 -11.66
N GLY A 877 -28.39 -22.68 -10.99
CA GLY A 877 -29.65 -22.11 -10.51
C GLY A 877 -30.26 -22.83 -9.28
N VAL A 878 -29.53 -23.72 -8.64
CA VAL A 878 -29.91 -24.31 -7.34
C VAL A 878 -29.96 -23.20 -6.29
N PRO A 879 -30.75 -23.30 -5.21
CA PRO A 879 -30.81 -22.30 -4.14
C PRO A 879 -29.44 -21.86 -3.66
N MET A 880 -29.27 -20.54 -3.45
CA MET A 880 -28.01 -19.98 -3.04
C MET A 880 -27.56 -20.46 -1.68
N GLN A 881 -26.28 -20.77 -1.56
CA GLN A 881 -25.63 -21.04 -0.29
C GLN A 881 -24.92 -19.75 0.16
N ILE A 882 -25.32 -19.18 1.29
CA ILE A 882 -24.60 -18.07 1.92
C ILE A 882 -23.38 -18.62 2.61
N LEU A 883 -22.23 -18.08 2.28
CA LEU A 883 -20.93 -18.50 2.76
C LEU A 883 -20.28 -17.34 3.53
N ASP A 884 -19.47 -17.66 4.50
CA ASP A 884 -18.65 -16.69 5.20
C ASP A 884 -17.18 -16.87 4.79
N ALA A 885 -16.54 -15.79 4.40
CA ALA A 885 -15.12 -15.80 4.05
C ALA A 885 -14.22 -16.00 5.27
N VAL A 886 -14.75 -15.79 6.47
CA VAL A 886 -14.06 -16.01 7.75
C VAL A 886 -14.78 -17.08 8.57
N THR A 887 -14.11 -17.69 9.52
CA THR A 887 -14.71 -18.64 10.46
C THR A 887 -15.44 -17.91 11.60
N ASP A 888 -16.37 -18.59 12.28
CA ASP A 888 -17.13 -17.99 13.39
C ASP A 888 -16.26 -17.52 14.55
N ASP A 889 -15.10 -18.14 14.72
CA ASP A 889 -14.09 -17.81 15.74
C ASP A 889 -13.00 -16.85 15.24
N PHE A 890 -13.18 -16.25 14.06
CA PHE A 890 -12.19 -15.36 13.47
C PHE A 890 -11.94 -14.13 14.36
N LYS A 891 -10.68 -13.89 14.62
CA LYS A 891 -10.20 -12.73 15.38
C LYS A 891 -9.01 -12.09 14.70
N ILE A 892 -8.84 -10.80 14.92
CA ILE A 892 -7.73 -9.98 14.40
C ILE A 892 -6.78 -9.66 15.57
N GLY A 893 -5.50 -9.65 15.30
CA GLY A 893 -4.47 -9.21 16.24
C GLY A 893 -3.46 -10.29 16.63
N ASP A 894 -2.68 -9.99 17.64
CA ASP A 894 -1.56 -10.83 18.07
C ASP A 894 -2.00 -12.28 18.39
N HIS A 895 -1.21 -13.23 17.91
CA HIS A 895 -1.43 -14.66 18.10
C HIS A 895 -2.69 -15.24 17.45
N GLN A 896 -3.24 -14.56 16.43
CA GLN A 896 -4.40 -15.06 15.66
C GLN A 896 -3.92 -15.69 14.32
N PRO A 897 -3.71 -17.01 14.24
CA PRO A 897 -3.02 -17.64 13.11
C PRO A 897 -3.79 -17.57 11.79
N VAL A 898 -5.13 -17.56 11.82
CA VAL A 898 -5.95 -17.46 10.61
C VAL A 898 -5.84 -16.09 9.98
N TRP A 899 -5.92 -15.04 10.80
CA TRP A 899 -5.69 -13.68 10.35
C TRP A 899 -4.25 -13.49 9.86
N ALA A 900 -3.26 -13.92 10.65
CA ALA A 900 -1.84 -13.81 10.30
C ALA A 900 -1.52 -14.41 8.94
N ARG A 901 -2.03 -15.62 8.66
CA ARG A 901 -1.86 -16.25 7.35
C ARG A 901 -2.43 -15.38 6.23
N GLY A 902 -3.65 -14.84 6.41
CA GLY A 902 -4.27 -13.97 5.42
C GLY A 902 -3.43 -12.74 5.08
N VAL A 903 -2.90 -12.04 6.09
CA VAL A 903 -2.09 -10.83 5.88
C VAL A 903 -0.68 -11.10 5.38
N LEU A 904 -0.08 -12.25 5.71
CA LEU A 904 1.23 -12.67 5.17
C LEU A 904 1.12 -13.16 3.72
N ASP A 905 0.12 -13.98 3.44
CA ASP A 905 -0.13 -14.51 2.09
C ASP A 905 -0.80 -13.47 1.16
N GLN A 906 -1.27 -12.35 1.69
CA GLN A 906 -2.04 -11.33 0.96
C GLN A 906 -3.24 -11.92 0.23
N ILE A 907 -3.84 -12.98 0.77
CA ILE A 907 -4.99 -13.67 0.21
C ILE A 907 -5.72 -14.50 1.26
N ARG A 908 -7.01 -14.66 1.08
CA ARG A 908 -7.84 -15.60 1.81
C ARG A 908 -8.43 -16.63 0.85
N ARG A 909 -8.41 -17.89 1.22
CA ARG A 909 -8.95 -18.98 0.40
C ARG A 909 -10.07 -19.71 1.15
N ARG A 910 -11.17 -19.99 0.45
CA ARG A 910 -12.30 -20.75 0.99
C ARG A 910 -12.75 -21.80 -0.02
N SER A 911 -12.65 -23.07 0.33
CA SER A 911 -13.20 -24.18 -0.46
C SER A 911 -14.64 -24.49 -0.06
N VAL A 912 -15.45 -24.79 -1.07
CA VAL A 912 -16.85 -25.15 -0.93
C VAL A 912 -17.14 -26.36 -1.81
N PRO A 913 -17.74 -27.43 -1.28
CA PRO A 913 -18.17 -28.56 -2.10
C PRO A 913 -19.34 -28.15 -3.01
N VAL A 914 -19.26 -28.55 -4.28
CA VAL A 914 -20.27 -28.28 -5.29
C VAL A 914 -20.55 -29.53 -6.13
N GLN A 915 -21.82 -29.72 -6.55
CA GLN A 915 -22.23 -30.77 -7.48
C GLN A 915 -22.25 -30.19 -8.88
N LEU A 916 -21.50 -30.78 -9.79
CA LEU A 916 -21.44 -30.38 -11.21
C LEU A 916 -21.95 -31.50 -12.11
N GLU A 917 -22.63 -31.10 -13.18
CA GLU A 917 -23.09 -32.01 -14.23
C GLU A 917 -22.03 -32.15 -15.32
N GLN A 918 -22.05 -33.20 -16.09
CA GLN A 918 -21.23 -33.30 -17.29
C GLN A 918 -21.68 -32.26 -18.34
N GLY A 919 -20.77 -31.49 -18.87
CA GLY A 919 -21.08 -30.42 -19.83
C GLY A 919 -21.11 -29.04 -19.17
N ILE A 920 -22.01 -28.19 -19.64
CA ILE A 920 -22.08 -26.79 -19.18
C ILE A 920 -22.66 -26.71 -17.78
N ASN A 921 -21.97 -25.96 -16.94
CA ASN A 921 -22.40 -25.54 -15.61
C ASN A 921 -22.23 -24.02 -15.45
N THR A 922 -22.98 -23.46 -14.52
CA THR A 922 -22.84 -22.03 -14.15
C THR A 922 -22.57 -21.91 -12.67
N ILE A 923 -21.61 -21.05 -12.32
CA ILE A 923 -21.33 -20.65 -10.94
C ILE A 923 -21.62 -19.16 -10.81
N ARG A 924 -22.55 -18.82 -9.94
CA ARG A 924 -22.94 -17.44 -9.68
C ARG A 924 -22.43 -17.01 -8.31
N VAL A 925 -21.84 -15.82 -8.23
CA VAL A 925 -21.39 -15.18 -6.99
C VAL A 925 -22.17 -13.89 -6.79
N THR A 926 -22.71 -13.73 -5.59
CA THR A 926 -23.55 -12.59 -5.18
C THR A 926 -22.99 -12.01 -3.89
N PRO A 927 -22.83 -10.69 -3.75
CA PRO A 927 -22.39 -10.09 -2.49
C PRO A 927 -23.51 -10.20 -1.44
N VAL A 928 -23.16 -10.20 -0.18
CA VAL A 928 -24.13 -10.19 0.94
C VAL A 928 -23.78 -9.10 1.93
N THR A 929 -22.57 -9.12 2.49
CA THR A 929 -22.09 -8.05 3.37
C THR A 929 -21.04 -7.16 2.67
N PRO A 930 -20.85 -5.93 3.12
CA PRO A 930 -19.76 -5.06 2.66
C PRO A 930 -18.39 -5.69 2.88
N GLY A 931 -17.41 -5.31 2.03
CA GLY A 931 -16.00 -5.66 2.21
C GLY A 931 -15.54 -6.92 1.45
N PHE A 932 -16.44 -7.68 0.84
CA PHE A 932 -16.09 -8.85 0.03
C PHE A 932 -15.44 -8.45 -1.30
N VAL A 933 -14.27 -9.04 -1.61
CA VAL A 933 -13.52 -8.80 -2.85
C VAL A 933 -13.03 -10.14 -3.40
N LEU A 934 -13.47 -10.49 -4.61
CA LEU A 934 -13.16 -11.75 -5.28
C LEU A 934 -12.03 -11.57 -6.30
N GLU A 935 -11.02 -12.47 -6.29
CA GLU A 935 -9.89 -12.44 -7.22
C GLU A 935 -9.87 -13.59 -8.21
N LYS A 936 -10.15 -14.82 -7.74
CA LYS A 936 -10.01 -16.03 -8.54
C LYS A 936 -10.92 -17.13 -8.03
N ILE A 937 -11.34 -18.03 -8.91
CA ILE A 937 -12.05 -19.26 -8.56
C ILE A 937 -11.27 -20.44 -9.15
N VAL A 938 -11.00 -21.46 -8.32
CA VAL A 938 -10.38 -22.72 -8.77
C VAL A 938 -11.32 -23.87 -8.50
N ILE A 939 -11.65 -24.65 -9.53
CA ILE A 939 -12.63 -25.72 -9.46
C ILE A 939 -11.97 -27.04 -9.86
N TYR A 940 -12.09 -28.04 -9.04
CA TYR A 940 -11.46 -29.34 -9.26
C TYR A 940 -12.28 -30.49 -8.67
N PRO A 941 -12.22 -31.73 -9.25
CA PRO A 941 -12.87 -32.90 -8.67
C PRO A 941 -12.41 -33.15 -7.23
N HIS A 942 -13.33 -33.49 -6.35
CA HIS A 942 -13.02 -33.76 -4.95
C HIS A 942 -11.89 -34.77 -4.79
N GLY A 943 -10.87 -34.41 -3.99
CA GLY A 943 -9.66 -35.20 -3.77
C GLY A 943 -8.58 -35.07 -4.87
N ASN A 944 -8.79 -34.27 -5.91
CA ASN A 944 -7.83 -34.05 -7.01
C ASN A 944 -7.42 -32.58 -7.14
N LYS A 945 -6.95 -32.01 -6.03
CA LYS A 945 -6.52 -30.61 -5.99
C LYS A 945 -5.36 -30.36 -6.95
N PRO A 946 -5.35 -29.23 -7.72
CA PRO A 946 -4.21 -28.80 -8.52
C PRO A 946 -2.94 -28.63 -7.69
N ALA A 947 -1.79 -28.71 -8.35
CA ALA A 947 -0.50 -28.49 -7.69
C ALA A 947 -0.46 -27.14 -6.96
N GLU A 948 0.14 -27.12 -5.79
CA GLU A 948 0.22 -25.90 -4.98
C GLU A 948 1.20 -24.89 -5.61
N ALA A 949 0.80 -23.63 -5.56
CA ALA A 949 1.61 -22.46 -5.91
C ALA A 949 1.09 -21.23 -5.18
N TYR A 950 1.93 -20.24 -4.96
CA TYR A 950 1.57 -19.04 -4.22
C TYR A 950 0.51 -18.20 -4.93
N LEU A 951 0.65 -18.02 -6.24
CA LEU A 951 -0.31 -17.33 -7.09
C LEU A 951 -1.49 -18.22 -7.51
N GLY A 952 -1.44 -19.50 -7.15
CA GLY A 952 -2.41 -20.50 -7.59
C GLY A 952 -2.21 -20.94 -9.05
N PRO A 953 -3.07 -21.86 -9.54
CA PRO A 953 -3.02 -22.31 -10.93
C PRO A 953 -3.22 -21.14 -11.90
N THR A 954 -2.55 -21.20 -13.03
CA THR A 954 -2.78 -20.26 -14.13
C THR A 954 -4.18 -20.45 -14.71
N GLU A 955 -4.77 -19.36 -15.22
CA GLU A 955 -6.10 -19.41 -15.85
C GLU A 955 -6.15 -20.48 -16.94
N THR A 956 -7.20 -21.29 -16.92
CA THR A 956 -7.39 -22.36 -17.89
C THR A 956 -7.96 -21.86 -19.21
N TYR A 957 -8.04 -22.76 -20.20
CA TYR A 957 -8.59 -22.41 -21.50
C TYR A 957 -10.02 -21.87 -21.39
N ARG A 958 -10.26 -20.76 -22.06
CA ARG A 958 -11.59 -20.16 -22.18
C ARG A 958 -11.94 -19.89 -23.64
N CYS A 959 -13.21 -20.11 -23.99
CA CYS A 959 -13.72 -19.76 -25.30
C CYS A 959 -13.74 -18.23 -25.46
N ARG A 960 -13.22 -17.76 -26.58
CA ARG A 960 -13.30 -16.36 -27.02
C ARG A 960 -14.14 -16.30 -28.27
N SER A 961 -15.17 -15.44 -28.26
CA SER A 961 -16.06 -15.24 -29.44
C SER A 961 -15.35 -14.44 -30.52
#